data_cd92d4a483ea26967e78447367675777
#
_entry.id   cd92d4a483ea26967e78447367675777
#
_cell.length_a   1.000
_cell.length_b   1.000
_cell.length_c   1.000
_cell.angle_alpha   90.00
_cell.angle_beta   90.00
_cell.angle_gamma   90.00
#
_symmetry.space_group_name_H-M   'P 1'
#
loop_
_entity.id
_entity.type
_entity.pdbx_description
1 polymer ?
#
loop_
_entity_poly.entity_id
_entity_poly.type
_entity_poly.pdbx_seq_one_letter_code
_entity_poly.pdbx_strand_id
1 'polypeptide(L)'
;MEMTDDEAERERLLGKLTLREKVRLLTGATTWRTRAEPALGLREMVLSDGPAGVRGQSWDERDPSLLLPSASALGALWDERFVERLGGLLAAEARRKDVDVVLAPTLNLHRTPLGGRHFECFSEDPELTGRTGAALVRGIQARGVAATAKHYVANDSETDRLTVDVRVSERVLREVYLAPFEAAVEAGVRVVMAGYNGVNGTTMNASPLLTDPLKREWGFDGVVVSDWGALRDGDPAGRAGLDLAMPGPDSRWGAALVRAVEDGRVPVSAVDDKVRRLLTLAAACGALGEPPVRAAAGAGTSVGADARAGASEEAARPEAADAPTHAHTDADADALAGGAPGTLGPAGARSASGVPADAYADAAGGGGGGGGVEAARAAEGFDRDARDLLRRAVAASAVLLHNRYVLPLDPARLRTVAVIGAHAVLPRTQGGGSAGVFPRHVVTPLDGIRAALGDGTRVVHVPGPSTDAPPPPLAPDLCSDPTTDTPGVRLRLLDASGNELYTEHRLSGRQLEPPELPGAHTVEISAVLLPGTTGPWTIGVGGFGRMSVTVDEHVVLEGEFARETDDPAVVHVNPPVHCVRVPLTSGRAVRVTARRELAPGTGRATVVTAAPPRPDDRAALAEAAVAARRADAAIVVVGTTEHGESEGYDRTDLGLGGRQDDLVRAVTAANPHTVVVVNSGGPVELPWRAQAGAVLLTWFPGQEGGSGLADVLFGHAEPGGRLPTTWAATLADAPVTRTEPAAGRLDYDEGLHIGYRAWARHHRTPAYWFGHGLGYTTWAYEALDVPDDLVAGESFTVRIGLRNTGGRPGREVVQVYLAGPPGPLERPERWLAGYTAVHAAPGERTAAVVRIPGRALRHWDEDDHAWRTRPGPYRVLAGRSAGSLPLTAVTLVRASG
;
A
#
# COMPACT_ATOMS: atom_id res chain seq x y z
N MET A 1 -22.91 -0.03 -35.57
CA MET A 1 -23.32 0.01 -34.20
C MET A 1 -23.81 1.42 -33.96
N GLU A 2 -25.07 1.61 -33.59
CA GLU A 2 -25.57 2.96 -33.29
C GLU A 2 -24.90 3.45 -32.03
N MET A 3 -24.46 4.72 -32.02
CA MET A 3 -23.90 5.36 -30.83
C MET A 3 -24.97 5.46 -29.76
N THR A 4 -24.60 5.22 -28.52
CA THR A 4 -25.48 5.50 -27.38
C THR A 4 -25.68 7.00 -27.19
N ASP A 5 -26.77 7.42 -26.54
CA ASP A 5 -27.04 8.83 -26.26
C ASP A 5 -25.89 9.49 -25.49
N ASP A 6 -25.25 8.74 -24.57
CA ASP A 6 -24.09 9.20 -23.79
C ASP A 6 -22.82 9.37 -24.64
N GLU A 7 -22.62 8.52 -25.65
CA GLU A 7 -21.52 8.67 -26.61
C GLU A 7 -21.74 9.88 -27.50
N ALA A 8 -22.96 10.04 -28.02
CA ALA A 8 -23.33 11.19 -28.84
C ALA A 8 -23.16 12.52 -28.09
N GLU A 9 -23.51 12.56 -26.80
CA GLU A 9 -23.31 13.74 -25.97
C GLU A 9 -21.82 14.05 -25.77
N ARG A 10 -20.99 13.05 -25.47
CA ARG A 10 -19.52 13.22 -25.33
C ARG A 10 -18.87 13.74 -26.63
N GLU A 11 -19.30 13.22 -27.79
CA GLU A 11 -18.81 13.74 -29.08
C GLU A 11 -19.24 15.20 -29.31
N ARG A 12 -20.45 15.56 -28.93
CA ARG A 12 -20.94 16.93 -29.00
C ARG A 12 -20.13 17.86 -28.08
N LEU A 13 -19.79 17.43 -26.87
CA LEU A 13 -18.95 18.19 -25.94
C LEU A 13 -17.52 18.34 -26.48
N LEU A 14 -16.94 17.26 -26.99
CA LEU A 14 -15.61 17.26 -27.62
C LEU A 14 -15.52 18.26 -28.78
N GLY A 15 -16.60 18.36 -29.59
CA GLY A 15 -16.69 19.29 -30.73
C GLY A 15 -16.72 20.78 -30.35
N LYS A 16 -17.01 21.11 -29.08
CA LYS A 16 -16.99 22.49 -28.57
C LYS A 16 -15.59 23.01 -28.26
N LEU A 17 -14.61 22.11 -28.08
CA LEU A 17 -13.28 22.46 -27.63
C LEU A 17 -12.33 22.76 -28.79
N THR A 18 -11.55 23.82 -28.65
CA THR A 18 -10.38 24.08 -29.47
C THR A 18 -9.25 23.10 -29.12
N LEU A 19 -8.25 22.95 -30.00
CA LEU A 19 -7.07 22.11 -29.73
C LEU A 19 -6.38 22.50 -28.42
N ARG A 20 -6.24 23.79 -28.15
CA ARG A 20 -5.59 24.29 -26.91
C ARG A 20 -6.38 23.92 -25.65
N GLU A 21 -7.68 23.98 -25.68
CA GLU A 21 -8.54 23.58 -24.57
C GLU A 21 -8.47 22.05 -24.37
N LYS A 22 -8.51 21.26 -25.46
CA LYS A 22 -8.35 19.82 -25.40
C LYS A 22 -7.05 19.43 -24.72
N VAL A 23 -5.92 19.99 -25.18
CA VAL A 23 -4.58 19.70 -24.61
C VAL A 23 -4.49 20.18 -23.17
N ARG A 24 -5.10 21.32 -22.82
CA ARG A 24 -5.15 21.80 -21.43
C ARG A 24 -5.81 20.80 -20.49
N LEU A 25 -6.90 20.15 -20.91
CA LEU A 25 -7.59 19.14 -20.10
C LEU A 25 -6.76 17.88 -19.85
N LEU A 26 -5.78 17.58 -20.70
CA LEU A 26 -4.91 16.39 -20.58
C LEU A 26 -3.73 16.59 -19.62
N THR A 27 -3.70 17.69 -18.86
CA THR A 27 -2.68 17.98 -17.87
C THR A 27 -3.32 18.33 -16.52
N GLY A 28 -2.65 18.03 -15.42
CA GLY A 28 -3.12 18.43 -14.10
C GLY A 28 -3.30 19.95 -13.94
N ALA A 29 -4.24 20.36 -13.11
CA ALA A 29 -4.37 21.74 -12.64
C ALA A 29 -3.43 22.01 -11.46
N THR A 30 -3.32 21.04 -10.56
CA THR A 30 -2.44 21.00 -9.40
C THR A 30 -1.81 19.60 -9.28
N THR A 31 -1.12 19.36 -8.20
CA THR A 31 -0.60 18.02 -7.88
C THR A 31 -1.69 16.94 -7.86
N TRP A 32 -2.89 17.27 -7.38
CA TRP A 32 -3.96 16.28 -7.12
C TRP A 32 -5.26 16.56 -7.86
N ARG A 33 -5.31 17.58 -8.74
CA ARG A 33 -6.55 17.96 -9.43
C ARG A 33 -6.39 17.98 -10.93
N THR A 34 -7.40 17.49 -11.64
CA THR A 34 -7.58 17.73 -13.07
C THR A 34 -8.09 19.16 -13.31
N ARG A 35 -8.11 19.58 -14.55
CA ARG A 35 -8.65 20.90 -14.91
C ARG A 35 -10.15 20.87 -15.10
N ALA A 36 -10.82 21.89 -14.60
CA ALA A 36 -12.21 22.16 -14.91
C ALA A 36 -12.36 22.77 -16.30
N GLU A 37 -13.56 22.57 -16.90
CA GLU A 37 -14.02 23.25 -18.11
C GLU A 37 -15.51 23.60 -17.96
N PRO A 38 -15.81 24.78 -17.38
CA PRO A 38 -17.18 25.17 -17.09
C PRO A 38 -18.11 25.22 -18.31
N ALA A 39 -17.55 25.50 -19.52
CA ALA A 39 -18.32 25.52 -20.77
C ALA A 39 -18.88 24.11 -21.14
N LEU A 40 -18.32 23.06 -20.58
CA LEU A 40 -18.81 21.69 -20.72
C LEU A 40 -19.60 21.20 -19.49
N GLY A 41 -19.68 21.96 -18.42
CA GLY A 41 -20.16 21.47 -17.11
C GLY A 41 -19.18 20.48 -16.47
N LEU A 42 -17.89 20.52 -16.83
CA LEU A 42 -16.84 19.67 -16.27
C LEU A 42 -16.20 20.37 -15.06
N ARG A 43 -16.36 19.78 -13.86
CA ARG A 43 -15.61 20.22 -12.67
C ARG A 43 -14.23 19.54 -12.59
N GLU A 44 -13.39 20.07 -11.74
CA GLU A 44 -12.16 19.37 -11.36
C GLU A 44 -12.47 18.00 -10.74
N MET A 45 -11.66 16.98 -11.08
CA MET A 45 -11.62 15.71 -10.36
C MET A 45 -10.43 15.70 -9.44
N VAL A 46 -10.61 15.16 -8.24
CA VAL A 46 -9.57 14.98 -7.23
C VAL A 46 -9.04 13.57 -7.30
N LEU A 47 -7.72 13.42 -7.46
CA LEU A 47 -7.01 12.16 -7.34
C LEU A 47 -6.34 12.09 -5.96
N SER A 48 -6.16 10.89 -5.43
CA SER A 48 -5.44 10.69 -4.15
C SER A 48 -4.77 9.34 -4.11
N ASP A 49 -3.56 9.29 -3.55
CA ASP A 49 -3.00 8.03 -3.10
C ASP A 49 -3.89 7.36 -2.06
N GLY A 50 -3.82 6.03 -2.00
CA GLY A 50 -4.64 5.33 -1.08
C GLY A 50 -4.74 3.83 -1.14
N PRO A 51 -3.69 3.02 -1.45
CA PRO A 51 -3.84 1.56 -1.42
C PRO A 51 -4.11 1.00 -0.02
N ALA A 52 -3.64 1.64 1.05
CA ALA A 52 -3.92 1.24 2.43
C ALA A 52 -4.91 2.16 3.17
N GLY A 53 -5.19 3.36 2.60
CA GLY A 53 -6.10 4.38 3.14
C GLY A 53 -6.10 5.58 2.22
N VAL A 54 -7.13 6.42 2.26
CA VAL A 54 -7.25 7.59 1.36
C VAL A 54 -6.62 8.81 2.02
N ARG A 55 -5.49 9.28 1.49
CA ARG A 55 -4.81 10.45 2.02
C ARG A 55 -5.60 11.74 1.87
N GLY A 56 -6.19 11.96 0.71
CA GLY A 56 -6.77 13.25 0.30
C GLY A 56 -5.74 14.10 -0.43
N GLN A 57 -5.95 15.41 -0.43
CA GLN A 57 -5.16 16.36 -1.21
C GLN A 57 -3.93 16.91 -0.47
N SER A 58 -3.81 16.65 0.81
CA SER A 58 -2.72 17.16 1.65
C SER A 58 -2.30 16.15 2.71
N TRP A 59 -1.08 16.30 3.20
CA TRP A 59 -0.52 15.60 4.35
C TRP A 59 -0.84 16.36 5.63
N ASP A 60 -2.06 16.16 6.13
CA ASP A 60 -2.54 16.81 7.35
C ASP A 60 -3.03 15.77 8.36
N GLU A 61 -2.32 15.65 9.47
CA GLU A 61 -2.66 14.76 10.57
C GLU A 61 -3.98 15.10 11.26
N ARG A 62 -4.52 16.31 11.00
CA ARG A 62 -5.81 16.79 11.51
C ARG A 62 -6.98 16.28 10.67
N ASP A 63 -6.72 15.78 9.44
CA ASP A 63 -7.70 15.07 8.60
C ASP A 63 -7.32 13.60 8.41
N PRO A 64 -7.36 12.78 9.48
CA PRO A 64 -6.94 11.39 9.43
C PRO A 64 -7.85 10.54 8.54
N SER A 65 -7.36 9.37 8.16
CA SER A 65 -8.06 8.40 7.32
C SER A 65 -8.25 7.05 8.01
N LEU A 66 -9.20 6.25 7.53
CA LEU A 66 -9.20 4.83 7.82
C LEU A 66 -7.93 4.19 7.26
N LEU A 67 -7.28 3.36 8.05
CA LEU A 67 -6.11 2.62 7.63
C LEU A 67 -6.40 1.12 7.60
N LEU A 68 -6.40 0.55 6.40
CA LEU A 68 -6.60 -0.86 6.13
C LEU A 68 -5.30 -1.66 6.41
N PRO A 69 -5.39 -3.00 6.57
CA PRO A 69 -4.21 -3.86 6.43
C PRO A 69 -3.55 -3.68 5.06
N SER A 70 -2.24 -3.89 5.00
CA SER A 70 -1.43 -3.77 3.77
C SER A 70 -1.91 -4.67 2.65
N ALA A 71 -1.53 -4.37 1.39
CA ALA A 71 -1.91 -5.20 0.25
C ALA A 71 -1.41 -6.64 0.37
N SER A 72 -0.21 -6.87 0.94
CA SER A 72 0.27 -8.22 1.25
C SER A 72 -0.64 -8.96 2.26
N ALA A 73 -1.21 -8.24 3.25
CA ALA A 73 -2.24 -8.79 4.13
C ALA A 73 -3.55 -9.09 3.38
N LEU A 74 -3.96 -8.23 2.45
CA LEU A 74 -5.13 -8.49 1.61
C LEU A 74 -4.91 -9.70 0.70
N GLY A 75 -3.73 -9.87 0.13
CA GLY A 75 -3.33 -11.07 -0.61
C GLY A 75 -3.38 -12.34 0.24
N ALA A 76 -3.05 -12.23 1.55
CA ALA A 76 -3.12 -13.34 2.48
C ALA A 76 -4.55 -13.77 2.87
N LEU A 77 -5.58 -12.97 2.59
CA LEU A 77 -6.98 -13.32 2.85
C LEU A 77 -7.47 -14.49 2.00
N TRP A 78 -7.06 -14.59 0.76
CA TRP A 78 -7.59 -15.55 -0.23
C TRP A 78 -9.13 -15.56 -0.22
N ASP A 79 -9.72 -14.35 -0.19
CA ASP A 79 -11.17 -14.12 -0.11
C ASP A 79 -11.53 -12.80 -0.82
N GLU A 80 -11.95 -12.92 -2.07
CA GLU A 80 -12.30 -11.78 -2.93
C GLU A 80 -13.49 -10.98 -2.39
N ARG A 81 -14.49 -11.67 -1.80
CA ARG A 81 -15.66 -10.99 -1.24
C ARG A 81 -15.29 -10.13 -0.05
N PHE A 82 -14.31 -10.59 0.73
CA PHE A 82 -13.80 -9.80 1.85
C PHE A 82 -13.05 -8.57 1.34
N VAL A 83 -12.17 -8.74 0.34
CA VAL A 83 -11.42 -7.65 -0.30
C VAL A 83 -12.34 -6.62 -0.93
N GLU A 84 -13.41 -7.06 -1.63
CA GLU A 84 -14.42 -6.17 -2.21
C GLU A 84 -15.10 -5.30 -1.15
N ARG A 85 -15.44 -5.85 0.02
CA ARG A 85 -15.97 -5.07 1.15
C ARG A 85 -14.98 -4.03 1.67
N LEU A 86 -13.69 -4.38 1.76
CA LEU A 86 -12.63 -3.42 2.14
C LEU A 86 -12.49 -2.32 1.08
N GLY A 87 -12.61 -2.63 -0.20
CA GLY A 87 -12.70 -1.65 -1.28
C GLY A 87 -13.86 -0.68 -1.09
N GLY A 88 -15.00 -1.16 -0.60
CA GLY A 88 -16.14 -0.33 -0.23
C GLY A 88 -15.86 0.65 0.92
N LEU A 89 -14.98 0.29 1.88
CA LEU A 89 -14.52 1.23 2.92
C LEU A 89 -13.61 2.32 2.34
N LEU A 90 -12.67 1.96 1.45
CA LEU A 90 -11.84 2.95 0.75
C LEU A 90 -12.68 3.94 -0.03
N ALA A 91 -13.69 3.47 -0.74
CA ALA A 91 -14.60 4.33 -1.48
C ALA A 91 -15.40 5.28 -0.58
N ALA A 92 -15.86 4.80 0.58
CA ALA A 92 -16.55 5.64 1.56
C ALA A 92 -15.62 6.74 2.11
N GLU A 93 -14.38 6.39 2.40
CA GLU A 93 -13.37 7.33 2.87
C GLU A 93 -12.97 8.34 1.78
N ALA A 94 -12.83 7.89 0.52
CA ALA A 94 -12.60 8.76 -0.63
C ALA A 94 -13.71 9.81 -0.78
N ARG A 95 -14.97 9.38 -0.66
CA ARG A 95 -16.12 10.30 -0.69
C ARG A 95 -16.15 11.30 0.46
N ARG A 96 -15.75 10.87 1.66
CA ARG A 96 -15.62 11.76 2.82
C ARG A 96 -14.60 12.88 2.58
N LYS A 97 -13.54 12.56 1.85
CA LYS A 97 -12.44 13.47 1.51
C LYS A 97 -12.62 14.17 0.14
N ASP A 98 -13.78 14.07 -0.47
CA ASP A 98 -14.09 14.61 -1.81
C ASP A 98 -13.12 14.13 -2.91
N VAL A 99 -12.63 12.88 -2.81
CA VAL A 99 -11.76 12.23 -3.78
C VAL A 99 -12.59 11.48 -4.81
N ASP A 100 -12.34 11.72 -6.09
CA ASP A 100 -13.01 11.09 -7.23
C ASP A 100 -12.27 9.85 -7.74
N VAL A 101 -10.93 9.84 -7.66
CA VAL A 101 -10.05 8.78 -8.16
C VAL A 101 -9.07 8.36 -7.07
N VAL A 102 -9.11 7.09 -6.69
CA VAL A 102 -8.15 6.51 -5.76
C VAL A 102 -7.05 5.76 -6.52
N LEU A 103 -5.79 6.06 -6.23
CA LEU A 103 -4.63 5.45 -6.86
C LEU A 103 -4.35 4.06 -6.25
N ALA A 104 -5.28 3.15 -6.41
CA ALA A 104 -5.30 1.75 -5.97
C ALA A 104 -6.17 0.90 -6.90
N PRO A 105 -5.86 -0.40 -7.08
CA PRO A 105 -4.82 -1.23 -6.44
C PRO A 105 -3.45 -1.16 -7.12
N THR A 106 -2.40 -1.56 -6.37
CA THR A 106 -1.08 -1.85 -6.93
C THR A 106 -1.03 -3.33 -7.35
N LEU A 107 -0.77 -3.60 -8.64
CA LEU A 107 -0.83 -4.92 -9.25
C LEU A 107 0.54 -5.49 -9.64
N ASN A 108 1.63 -4.84 -9.25
CA ASN A 108 2.98 -5.35 -9.39
C ASN A 108 3.17 -6.61 -8.53
N LEU A 109 4.15 -7.44 -8.87
CA LEU A 109 4.34 -8.75 -8.26
C LEU A 109 5.50 -8.75 -7.27
N HIS A 110 5.46 -9.63 -6.27
CA HIS A 110 6.60 -9.96 -5.43
C HIS A 110 7.60 -10.81 -6.27
N ARG A 111 8.28 -10.15 -7.22
CA ARG A 111 9.20 -10.80 -8.16
C ARG A 111 10.41 -11.39 -7.44
N THR A 112 10.98 -10.64 -6.50
CA THR A 112 12.08 -11.07 -5.62
C THR A 112 11.64 -10.88 -4.17
N PRO A 113 12.28 -11.50 -3.17
CA PRO A 113 11.97 -11.20 -1.77
C PRO A 113 12.49 -9.83 -1.30
N LEU A 114 13.29 -9.13 -2.14
CA LEU A 114 13.96 -7.87 -1.80
C LEU A 114 13.20 -6.61 -2.18
N GLY A 115 12.08 -6.70 -2.90
CA GLY A 115 11.32 -5.52 -3.32
C GLY A 115 10.89 -4.64 -2.16
N GLY A 116 11.22 -3.33 -2.21
CA GLY A 116 10.96 -2.37 -1.13
C GLY A 116 9.48 -2.13 -0.87
N ARG A 117 8.61 -2.27 -1.90
CA ARG A 117 7.16 -2.02 -1.85
C ARG A 117 6.31 -3.29 -1.79
N HIS A 118 6.82 -4.41 -1.28
CA HIS A 118 6.03 -5.64 -1.15
C HIS A 118 4.74 -5.44 -0.33
N PHE A 119 4.77 -4.60 0.69
CA PHE A 119 3.60 -4.27 1.49
C PHE A 119 2.46 -3.65 0.68
N GLU A 120 2.74 -3.06 -0.47
CA GLU A 120 1.76 -2.41 -1.36
C GLU A 120 1.26 -3.36 -2.46
N CYS A 121 1.90 -4.51 -2.65
CA CYS A 121 1.58 -5.52 -3.66
C CYS A 121 0.93 -6.76 -3.02
N PHE A 122 0.05 -7.44 -3.76
CA PHE A 122 -0.73 -8.54 -3.18
C PHE A 122 0.04 -9.85 -3.08
N SER A 123 0.79 -10.24 -4.12
CA SER A 123 1.34 -11.60 -4.22
C SER A 123 2.50 -11.71 -5.22
N GLU A 124 3.20 -12.85 -5.16
CA GLU A 124 4.13 -13.31 -6.21
C GLU A 124 3.41 -14.02 -7.36
N ASP A 125 2.14 -14.38 -7.19
CA ASP A 125 1.38 -15.12 -8.18
C ASP A 125 0.41 -14.23 -8.95
N PRO A 126 0.45 -14.22 -10.30
CA PRO A 126 -0.40 -13.34 -11.11
C PRO A 126 -1.89 -13.63 -11.02
N GLU A 127 -2.32 -14.90 -10.81
CA GLU A 127 -3.74 -15.24 -10.65
C GLU A 127 -4.28 -14.71 -9.32
N LEU A 128 -3.54 -14.90 -8.21
CA LEU A 128 -3.93 -14.37 -6.91
C LEU A 128 -3.94 -12.84 -6.91
N THR A 129 -2.91 -12.20 -7.49
CA THR A 129 -2.83 -10.74 -7.62
C THR A 129 -3.99 -10.20 -8.45
N GLY A 130 -4.26 -10.80 -9.61
CA GLY A 130 -5.33 -10.39 -10.51
C GLY A 130 -6.72 -10.48 -9.86
N ARG A 131 -7.03 -11.60 -9.21
CA ARG A 131 -8.33 -11.81 -8.54
C ARG A 131 -8.53 -10.88 -7.35
N THR A 132 -7.49 -10.69 -6.54
CA THR A 132 -7.51 -9.78 -5.38
C THR A 132 -7.66 -8.34 -5.84
N GLY A 133 -6.89 -7.92 -6.84
CA GLY A 133 -6.96 -6.58 -7.45
C GLY A 133 -8.32 -6.30 -8.08
N ALA A 134 -8.86 -7.24 -8.86
CA ALA A 134 -10.18 -7.13 -9.45
C ALA A 134 -11.29 -6.96 -8.40
N ALA A 135 -11.20 -7.68 -7.28
CA ALA A 135 -12.15 -7.54 -6.17
C ALA A 135 -12.06 -6.15 -5.52
N LEU A 136 -10.85 -5.63 -5.30
CA LEU A 136 -10.66 -4.28 -4.76
C LEU A 136 -11.21 -3.20 -5.71
N VAL A 137 -10.97 -3.34 -7.03
CA VAL A 137 -11.53 -2.46 -8.07
C VAL A 137 -13.06 -2.43 -7.99
N ARG A 138 -13.73 -3.59 -7.97
CA ARG A 138 -15.19 -3.65 -7.85
C ARG A 138 -15.69 -2.95 -6.57
N GLY A 139 -15.04 -3.21 -5.44
CA GLY A 139 -15.41 -2.62 -4.16
C GLY A 139 -15.28 -1.09 -4.16
N ILE A 140 -14.19 -0.54 -4.71
CA ILE A 140 -13.99 0.91 -4.82
C ILE A 140 -15.04 1.51 -5.77
N GLN A 141 -15.22 0.91 -6.94
CA GLN A 141 -16.07 1.48 -8.00
C GLN A 141 -17.57 1.34 -7.75
N ALA A 142 -18.00 0.39 -6.91
CA ALA A 142 -19.40 0.22 -6.53
C ALA A 142 -20.04 1.45 -5.88
N ARG A 143 -19.23 2.44 -5.48
CA ARG A 143 -19.70 3.68 -4.84
C ARG A 143 -19.40 4.94 -5.65
N GLY A 144 -19.14 4.83 -6.95
CA GLY A 144 -18.93 5.96 -7.85
C GLY A 144 -17.58 6.66 -7.67
N VAL A 145 -16.59 5.98 -7.06
CA VAL A 145 -15.18 6.41 -7.02
C VAL A 145 -14.43 5.59 -8.07
N ALA A 146 -13.51 6.19 -8.82
CA ALA A 146 -12.71 5.45 -9.77
C ALA A 146 -11.51 4.79 -9.07
N ALA A 147 -11.24 3.53 -9.42
CA ALA A 147 -10.03 2.80 -9.03
C ALA A 147 -8.95 2.97 -10.09
N THR A 148 -7.69 2.91 -9.69
CA THR A 148 -6.51 3.00 -10.56
C THR A 148 -5.63 1.76 -10.43
N ALA A 149 -5.57 0.92 -11.45
CA ALA A 149 -4.63 -0.19 -11.51
C ALA A 149 -3.21 0.34 -11.79
N LYS A 150 -2.25 0.07 -10.89
CA LYS A 150 -0.88 0.60 -10.96
C LYS A 150 0.15 -0.48 -10.58
N HIS A 151 1.40 -0.38 -11.01
CA HIS A 151 1.96 0.53 -12.01
C HIS A 151 2.18 -0.29 -13.29
N TYR A 152 1.49 0.06 -14.35
CA TYR A 152 1.51 -0.65 -15.64
C TYR A 152 2.81 -0.33 -16.35
N VAL A 153 3.77 -1.23 -16.59
CA VAL A 153 3.91 -2.63 -16.21
C VAL A 153 5.37 -2.94 -15.85
N ALA A 154 5.61 -4.03 -15.13
CA ALA A 154 6.95 -4.49 -14.74
C ALA A 154 7.74 -3.46 -13.90
N ASN A 155 7.06 -2.74 -13.01
CA ASN A 155 7.65 -1.86 -12.00
C ASN A 155 7.72 -2.60 -10.66
N ASP A 156 8.52 -3.69 -10.59
CA ASP A 156 8.55 -4.62 -9.47
C ASP A 156 9.78 -4.44 -8.55
N SER A 157 10.60 -3.40 -8.81
CA SER A 157 11.79 -3.02 -8.04
C SER A 157 11.84 -1.51 -7.89
N GLU A 158 12.42 -1.02 -6.80
CA GLU A 158 12.54 0.39 -6.49
C GLU A 158 13.87 0.99 -6.96
N THR A 159 14.92 0.18 -7.03
CA THR A 159 16.27 0.61 -7.43
C THR A 159 16.25 1.15 -8.86
N ASP A 160 16.67 2.40 -9.01
CA ASP A 160 16.67 3.15 -10.27
C ASP A 160 15.30 3.18 -11.00
N ARG A 161 14.18 3.01 -10.27
CA ARG A 161 12.84 2.88 -10.84
C ARG A 161 12.47 3.99 -11.81
N LEU A 162 13.03 5.19 -11.60
CA LEU A 162 12.79 6.34 -12.47
C LEU A 162 13.43 6.20 -13.86
N THR A 163 14.46 5.38 -14.01
CA THR A 163 15.30 5.33 -15.23
C THR A 163 15.53 3.93 -15.79
N VAL A 164 15.29 2.90 -14.99
CA VAL A 164 15.55 1.50 -15.39
C VAL A 164 14.75 1.09 -16.62
N ASP A 165 15.42 0.35 -17.52
CA ASP A 165 14.79 -0.33 -18.64
C ASP A 165 14.71 -1.83 -18.36
N VAL A 166 13.52 -2.33 -18.08
CA VAL A 166 13.25 -3.74 -17.82
C VAL A 166 13.26 -4.51 -19.15
N ARG A 167 14.03 -5.59 -19.20
CA ARG A 167 14.10 -6.50 -20.34
C ARG A 167 13.38 -7.80 -20.04
N VAL A 168 12.36 -8.08 -20.80
CA VAL A 168 11.46 -9.23 -20.56
C VAL A 168 10.89 -9.71 -21.90
N SER A 169 10.79 -11.03 -22.12
CA SER A 169 10.18 -11.58 -23.33
C SER A 169 8.68 -11.27 -23.40
N GLU A 170 8.11 -11.24 -24.59
CA GLU A 170 6.68 -10.98 -24.77
C GLU A 170 5.84 -12.02 -24.03
N ARG A 171 6.21 -13.27 -24.11
CA ARG A 171 5.54 -14.36 -23.44
C ARG A 171 5.49 -14.17 -21.91
N VAL A 172 6.64 -13.86 -21.31
CA VAL A 172 6.73 -13.63 -19.86
C VAL A 172 5.91 -12.40 -19.47
N LEU A 173 5.99 -11.35 -20.27
CA LEU A 173 5.19 -10.15 -20.07
C LEU A 173 3.69 -10.46 -20.05
N ARG A 174 3.21 -11.26 -21.03
CA ARG A 174 1.80 -11.65 -21.19
C ARG A 174 1.32 -12.63 -20.11
N GLU A 175 2.10 -13.67 -19.82
CA GLU A 175 1.69 -14.73 -18.91
C GLU A 175 1.86 -14.37 -17.42
N VAL A 176 2.71 -13.37 -17.09
CA VAL A 176 3.06 -13.04 -15.71
C VAL A 176 2.68 -11.60 -15.35
N TYR A 177 3.32 -10.61 -15.98
CA TYR A 177 3.25 -9.21 -15.51
C TYR A 177 2.01 -8.45 -15.98
N LEU A 178 1.50 -8.76 -17.16
CA LEU A 178 0.25 -8.18 -17.71
C LEU A 178 -1.02 -8.86 -17.21
N ALA A 179 -0.96 -10.13 -16.80
CA ALA A 179 -2.13 -10.90 -16.39
C ALA A 179 -2.94 -10.26 -15.24
N PRO A 180 -2.34 -9.67 -14.17
CA PRO A 180 -3.12 -8.97 -13.16
C PRO A 180 -3.86 -7.73 -13.68
N PHE A 181 -3.30 -7.03 -14.67
CA PHE A 181 -3.92 -5.87 -15.29
C PHE A 181 -5.07 -6.28 -16.22
N GLU A 182 -4.92 -7.37 -16.98
CA GLU A 182 -6.01 -7.95 -17.76
C GLU A 182 -7.22 -8.26 -16.86
N ALA A 183 -6.99 -8.87 -15.69
CA ALA A 183 -8.05 -9.14 -14.72
C ALA A 183 -8.70 -7.86 -14.15
N ALA A 184 -7.93 -6.78 -13.96
CA ALA A 184 -8.46 -5.49 -13.53
C ALA A 184 -9.31 -4.82 -14.63
N VAL A 185 -8.91 -4.94 -15.90
CA VAL A 185 -9.69 -4.45 -17.06
C VAL A 185 -10.99 -5.26 -17.18
N GLU A 186 -10.95 -6.59 -17.06
CA GLU A 186 -12.15 -7.45 -17.02
C GLU A 186 -13.10 -7.05 -15.87
N ALA A 187 -12.55 -6.55 -14.75
CA ALA A 187 -13.35 -6.03 -13.63
C ALA A 187 -13.87 -4.59 -13.84
N GLY A 188 -13.57 -3.98 -14.99
CA GLY A 188 -14.03 -2.65 -15.39
C GLY A 188 -13.30 -1.51 -14.70
N VAL A 189 -12.00 -1.65 -14.43
CA VAL A 189 -11.18 -0.57 -13.87
C VAL A 189 -11.26 0.68 -14.75
N ARG A 190 -11.37 1.87 -14.15
CA ARG A 190 -11.55 3.13 -14.87
C ARG A 190 -10.27 3.88 -15.15
N VAL A 191 -9.22 3.61 -14.39
CA VAL A 191 -7.93 4.28 -14.57
C VAL A 191 -6.82 3.24 -14.50
N VAL A 192 -5.80 3.39 -15.37
CA VAL A 192 -4.55 2.63 -15.34
C VAL A 192 -3.41 3.63 -15.24
N MET A 193 -2.47 3.43 -14.32
CA MET A 193 -1.30 4.29 -14.16
C MET A 193 -0.07 3.64 -14.81
N ALA A 194 0.54 4.33 -15.77
CA ALA A 194 1.79 3.93 -16.40
C ALA A 194 2.96 4.13 -15.44
N GLY A 195 3.82 3.12 -15.30
CA GLY A 195 4.98 3.17 -14.39
C GLY A 195 6.07 4.14 -14.83
N TYR A 196 7.04 4.37 -13.93
CA TYR A 196 8.22 5.22 -14.20
C TYR A 196 9.21 4.57 -15.16
N ASN A 197 9.35 3.27 -15.10
CA ASN A 197 10.35 2.46 -15.79
C ASN A 197 10.16 2.44 -17.30
N GLY A 198 11.19 1.98 -18.02
CA GLY A 198 11.08 1.51 -19.38
C GLY A 198 10.85 0.01 -19.45
N VAL A 199 10.27 -0.46 -20.54
CA VAL A 199 10.15 -1.87 -20.89
C VAL A 199 10.63 -2.07 -22.32
N ASN A 200 11.61 -2.95 -22.51
CA ASN A 200 12.17 -3.31 -23.81
C ASN A 200 12.60 -2.09 -24.65
N GLY A 201 13.18 -1.06 -24.01
CA GLY A 201 13.75 0.12 -24.64
C GLY A 201 12.78 1.29 -24.82
N THR A 202 11.57 1.21 -24.29
CA THR A 202 10.58 2.29 -24.39
C THR A 202 10.04 2.63 -23.00
N THR A 203 10.03 3.92 -22.64
CA THR A 203 9.42 4.39 -21.38
C THR A 203 7.94 4.06 -21.35
N MET A 204 7.41 3.69 -20.19
CA MET A 204 6.01 3.26 -20.11
C MET A 204 5.02 4.32 -20.59
N ASN A 205 5.28 5.61 -20.37
CA ASN A 205 4.41 6.68 -20.86
C ASN A 205 4.33 6.79 -22.40
N ALA A 206 5.34 6.27 -23.11
CA ALA A 206 5.41 6.25 -24.57
C ALA A 206 5.26 4.83 -25.15
N SER A 207 4.99 3.84 -24.30
CA SER A 207 4.98 2.43 -24.69
C SER A 207 3.80 2.06 -25.59
N PRO A 208 4.03 1.26 -26.65
CA PRO A 208 2.95 0.68 -27.44
C PRO A 208 2.03 -0.23 -26.59
N LEU A 209 2.50 -0.76 -25.48
CA LEU A 209 1.71 -1.59 -24.55
C LEU A 209 0.49 -0.84 -23.98
N LEU A 210 0.51 0.49 -23.95
CA LEU A 210 -0.65 1.31 -23.56
C LEU A 210 -1.76 1.30 -24.62
N THR A 211 -1.42 0.93 -25.86
CA THR A 211 -2.37 0.79 -26.96
C THR A 211 -2.73 -0.67 -27.16
N ASP A 212 -1.73 -1.52 -27.24
CA ASP A 212 -1.88 -2.94 -27.46
C ASP A 212 -0.97 -3.71 -26.49
N PRO A 213 -1.50 -4.51 -25.55
CA PRO A 213 -2.87 -5.05 -25.51
C PRO A 213 -3.91 -4.18 -24.79
N LEU A 214 -3.51 -3.18 -23.98
CA LEU A 214 -4.41 -2.53 -23.01
C LEU A 214 -5.71 -2.01 -23.64
N LYS A 215 -5.62 -1.11 -24.61
CA LYS A 215 -6.81 -0.45 -25.19
C LYS A 215 -7.49 -1.27 -26.29
N ARG A 216 -6.72 -1.94 -27.15
CA ARG A 216 -7.26 -2.66 -28.33
C ARG A 216 -7.68 -4.09 -28.01
N GLU A 217 -6.75 -4.89 -27.51
CA GLU A 217 -7.02 -6.31 -27.28
C GLU A 217 -7.99 -6.51 -26.12
N TRP A 218 -7.76 -5.81 -24.99
CA TRP A 218 -8.60 -5.94 -23.79
C TRP A 218 -9.80 -4.99 -23.78
N GLY A 219 -9.87 -4.05 -24.71
CA GLY A 219 -11.01 -3.11 -24.79
C GLY A 219 -11.07 -2.10 -23.65
N PHE A 220 -9.94 -1.75 -23.02
CA PHE A 220 -9.93 -0.74 -21.97
C PHE A 220 -10.40 0.62 -22.49
N ASP A 221 -11.50 1.11 -21.97
CA ASP A 221 -12.15 2.37 -22.34
C ASP A 221 -11.87 3.53 -21.38
N GLY A 222 -11.20 3.26 -20.25
CA GLY A 222 -10.83 4.24 -19.23
C GLY A 222 -9.65 5.12 -19.60
N VAL A 223 -9.11 5.82 -18.60
CA VAL A 223 -7.99 6.77 -18.71
C VAL A 223 -6.67 6.12 -18.32
N VAL A 224 -5.64 6.29 -19.15
CA VAL A 224 -4.26 6.00 -18.76
C VAL A 224 -3.64 7.29 -18.22
N VAL A 225 -3.28 7.30 -16.95
CA VAL A 225 -2.57 8.41 -16.29
C VAL A 225 -1.08 8.11 -16.17
N SER A 226 -0.23 9.12 -16.28
CA SER A 226 1.19 8.98 -15.92
C SER A 226 1.34 8.80 -14.41
N ASP A 227 2.36 8.11 -13.96
CA ASP A 227 2.84 8.32 -12.61
C ASP A 227 3.35 9.76 -12.44
N TRP A 228 3.47 10.25 -11.18
CA TRP A 228 3.71 11.66 -10.87
C TRP A 228 5.11 12.10 -11.36
N GLY A 229 5.11 13.01 -12.35
CA GLY A 229 6.35 13.46 -12.99
C GLY A 229 7.01 12.48 -13.96
N ALA A 230 6.39 11.34 -14.23
CA ALA A 230 6.97 10.28 -15.09
C ALA A 230 7.04 10.65 -16.58
N LEU A 231 6.32 11.66 -17.04
CA LEU A 231 6.32 12.05 -18.46
C LEU A 231 7.67 12.69 -18.85
N ARG A 232 8.50 11.97 -19.64
CA ARG A 232 9.81 12.42 -20.11
C ARG A 232 9.76 13.01 -21.51
N ASP A 233 9.15 12.29 -22.45
CA ASP A 233 9.10 12.62 -23.88
C ASP A 233 7.67 12.94 -24.30
N GLY A 234 7.37 14.22 -24.53
CA GLY A 234 6.01 14.69 -24.79
C GLY A 234 5.38 14.16 -26.06
N ASP A 235 6.11 14.19 -27.19
CA ASP A 235 5.58 13.78 -28.49
C ASP A 235 5.35 12.27 -28.62
N PRO A 236 6.30 11.39 -28.24
CA PRO A 236 6.04 9.95 -28.21
C PRO A 236 4.87 9.57 -27.32
N ALA A 237 4.78 10.14 -26.13
CA ALA A 237 3.64 9.91 -25.22
C ALA A 237 2.33 10.47 -25.79
N GLY A 238 2.38 11.60 -26.52
CA GLY A 238 1.23 12.18 -27.24
C GLY A 238 0.65 11.24 -28.28
N ARG A 239 1.50 10.50 -29.00
CA ARG A 239 1.09 9.47 -29.98
C ARG A 239 0.67 8.15 -29.33
N ALA A 240 1.26 7.82 -28.20
CA ALA A 240 0.99 6.59 -27.48
C ALA A 240 -0.34 6.64 -26.71
N GLY A 241 -0.61 5.59 -25.95
CA GLY A 241 -1.85 5.41 -25.21
C GLY A 241 -1.98 6.22 -23.93
N LEU A 242 -1.01 7.04 -23.52
CA LEU A 242 -1.12 7.92 -22.35
C LEU A 242 -2.22 8.97 -22.56
N ASP A 243 -3.12 9.19 -21.59
CA ASP A 243 -4.27 10.09 -21.73
C ASP A 243 -4.18 11.33 -20.85
N LEU A 244 -3.62 11.21 -19.64
CA LEU A 244 -3.53 12.29 -18.66
C LEU A 244 -2.11 12.37 -18.09
N ALA A 245 -1.50 13.54 -18.14
CA ALA A 245 -0.20 13.80 -17.56
C ALA A 245 -0.32 14.48 -16.20
N MET A 246 0.14 13.81 -15.14
CA MET A 246 0.18 14.33 -13.78
C MET A 246 1.63 14.46 -13.30
N PRO A 247 1.93 15.36 -12.36
CA PRO A 247 1.07 16.39 -11.80
C PRO A 247 0.94 17.64 -12.69
N GLY A 248 0.14 18.62 -12.25
CA GLY A 248 0.10 19.97 -12.76
C GLY A 248 0.65 20.99 -11.75
N PRO A 249 0.71 22.32 -12.10
CA PRO A 249 0.27 22.91 -13.37
C PRO A 249 1.26 22.75 -14.52
N ASP A 250 2.54 22.53 -14.21
CA ASP A 250 3.60 22.41 -15.21
C ASP A 250 3.67 20.98 -15.75
N SER A 251 3.60 20.85 -17.06
CA SER A 251 3.67 19.58 -17.75
C SER A 251 4.46 19.71 -19.05
N ARG A 252 5.16 18.64 -19.42
CA ARG A 252 5.85 18.57 -20.73
C ARG A 252 4.90 18.57 -21.93
N TRP A 253 3.60 18.40 -21.71
CA TRP A 253 2.58 18.58 -22.73
C TRP A 253 2.25 20.07 -22.92
N GLY A 254 1.09 20.53 -22.57
CA GLY A 254 0.69 21.94 -22.68
C GLY A 254 0.97 22.51 -24.09
N ALA A 255 1.66 23.64 -24.17
CA ALA A 255 1.99 24.31 -25.43
C ALA A 255 2.87 23.44 -26.36
N ALA A 256 3.68 22.53 -25.82
CA ALA A 256 4.51 21.64 -26.63
C ALA A 256 3.67 20.61 -27.39
N LEU A 257 2.66 20.02 -26.75
CA LEU A 257 1.76 19.09 -27.42
C LEU A 257 0.89 19.80 -28.48
N VAL A 258 0.43 21.03 -28.21
CA VAL A 258 -0.27 21.85 -29.23
C VAL A 258 0.60 22.01 -30.46
N ARG A 259 1.84 22.44 -30.31
CA ARG A 259 2.78 22.57 -31.45
C ARG A 259 3.03 21.23 -32.14
N ALA A 260 3.16 20.14 -31.38
CA ALA A 260 3.37 18.82 -31.98
C ALA A 260 2.19 18.37 -32.86
N VAL A 261 0.96 18.79 -32.51
CA VAL A 261 -0.23 18.52 -33.35
C VAL A 261 -0.27 19.47 -34.56
N GLU A 262 -0.01 20.77 -34.37
CA GLU A 262 0.07 21.77 -35.47
C GLU A 262 1.12 21.40 -36.50
N ASP A 263 2.26 20.85 -36.08
CA ASP A 263 3.35 20.38 -36.92
C ASP A 263 3.09 19.00 -37.57
N GLY A 264 1.98 18.34 -37.24
CA GLY A 264 1.65 17.01 -37.75
C GLY A 264 2.43 15.85 -37.10
N ARG A 265 3.24 16.10 -36.06
CA ARG A 265 3.99 15.06 -35.31
C ARG A 265 3.11 14.20 -34.44
N VAL A 266 1.98 14.74 -33.96
CA VAL A 266 0.94 14.02 -33.22
C VAL A 266 -0.39 14.22 -33.94
N PRO A 267 -1.16 13.15 -34.26
CA PRO A 267 -2.43 13.31 -34.94
C PRO A 267 -3.48 13.92 -33.97
N VAL A 268 -4.30 14.83 -34.47
CA VAL A 268 -5.39 15.45 -33.66
C VAL A 268 -6.35 14.41 -33.12
N SER A 269 -6.59 13.32 -33.84
CA SER A 269 -7.44 12.21 -33.40
C SER A 269 -6.91 11.51 -32.15
N ALA A 270 -5.60 11.52 -31.90
CA ALA A 270 -5.04 10.99 -30.67
C ALA A 270 -5.38 11.89 -29.47
N VAL A 271 -5.39 13.22 -29.67
CA VAL A 271 -5.82 14.16 -28.63
C VAL A 271 -7.32 14.02 -28.36
N ASP A 272 -8.11 13.83 -29.42
CA ASP A 272 -9.56 13.65 -29.31
C ASP A 272 -9.91 12.36 -28.54
N ASP A 273 -9.21 11.24 -28.79
CA ASP A 273 -9.39 9.99 -28.05
C ASP A 273 -9.12 10.17 -26.56
N LYS A 274 -8.03 10.87 -26.21
CA LYS A 274 -7.66 11.12 -24.81
C LYS A 274 -8.72 11.96 -24.10
N VAL A 275 -9.20 13.03 -24.71
CA VAL A 275 -10.25 13.88 -24.13
C VAL A 275 -11.56 13.11 -23.97
N ARG A 276 -11.94 12.28 -24.95
CA ARG A 276 -13.14 11.44 -24.88
C ARG A 276 -13.08 10.51 -23.67
N ARG A 277 -11.94 9.87 -23.42
CA ARG A 277 -11.71 9.01 -22.25
C ARG A 277 -11.81 9.79 -20.94
N LEU A 278 -11.23 11.01 -20.89
CA LEU A 278 -11.34 11.89 -19.72
C LEU A 278 -12.78 12.27 -19.43
N LEU A 279 -13.58 12.61 -20.46
CA LEU A 279 -15.01 12.91 -20.30
C LEU A 279 -15.80 11.67 -19.84
N THR A 280 -15.44 10.48 -20.32
CA THR A 280 -16.04 9.21 -19.84
C THR A 280 -15.75 8.98 -18.36
N LEU A 281 -14.49 9.17 -17.92
CA LEU A 281 -14.13 9.09 -16.51
C LEU A 281 -14.88 10.12 -15.66
N ALA A 282 -14.93 11.37 -16.14
CA ALA A 282 -15.63 12.47 -15.44
C ALA A 282 -17.12 12.17 -15.25
N ALA A 283 -17.78 11.64 -16.28
CA ALA A 283 -19.19 11.23 -16.20
C ALA A 283 -19.38 10.11 -15.15
N ALA A 284 -18.49 9.11 -15.17
CA ALA A 284 -18.54 7.98 -14.22
C ALA A 284 -18.29 8.39 -12.75
N CYS A 285 -17.56 9.48 -12.51
CA CYS A 285 -17.32 10.07 -11.18
C CYS A 285 -18.33 11.15 -10.80
N GLY A 286 -19.31 11.45 -11.66
CA GLY A 286 -20.26 12.56 -11.44
C GLY A 286 -19.58 13.94 -11.46
N ALA A 287 -18.51 14.08 -12.26
CA ALA A 287 -17.78 15.33 -12.46
C ALA A 287 -18.19 16.06 -13.76
N LEU A 288 -19.05 15.45 -14.57
CA LEU A 288 -19.58 16.01 -15.81
C LEU A 288 -21.10 16.17 -15.70
N GLY A 289 -21.63 17.34 -16.09
CA GLY A 289 -23.06 17.70 -16.01
C GLY A 289 -23.39 18.50 -14.77
N GLU A 290 -24.68 18.71 -14.52
CA GLU A 290 -25.10 19.36 -13.28
C GLU A 290 -24.71 18.51 -12.08
N PRO A 291 -24.06 19.11 -11.06
CA PRO A 291 -23.69 18.34 -9.88
C PRO A 291 -24.96 17.76 -9.24
N PRO A 292 -24.97 16.48 -8.84
CA PRO A 292 -26.07 15.97 -8.04
C PRO A 292 -26.22 16.86 -6.81
N VAL A 293 -27.44 17.23 -6.46
CA VAL A 293 -27.75 18.06 -5.29
C VAL A 293 -27.19 17.35 -4.07
N ARG A 294 -25.98 17.72 -3.68
CA ARG A 294 -25.34 17.18 -2.45
C ARG A 294 -26.04 17.84 -1.27
N ALA A 295 -26.64 17.06 -0.40
CA ALA A 295 -27.08 17.54 0.90
C ALA A 295 -25.86 18.12 1.63
N ALA A 296 -25.94 19.37 2.04
CA ALA A 296 -24.87 20.13 2.67
C ALA A 296 -24.41 19.42 3.96
N ALA A 297 -23.26 18.81 3.92
CA ALA A 297 -22.53 18.47 5.15
C ALA A 297 -22.03 19.80 5.75
N GLY A 298 -22.31 20.00 7.05
CA GLY A 298 -22.18 21.27 7.74
C GLY A 298 -20.83 21.96 7.51
N ALA A 299 -20.92 23.21 7.11
CA ALA A 299 -19.82 24.11 6.92
C ALA A 299 -19.08 24.36 8.24
N GLY A 300 -17.87 23.84 8.35
CA GLY A 300 -16.88 24.32 9.32
C GLY A 300 -16.45 25.73 8.88
N THR A 301 -16.60 26.67 9.75
CA THR A 301 -16.33 28.10 9.56
C THR A 301 -14.89 28.34 9.09
N SER A 302 -14.75 28.71 7.82
CA SER A 302 -13.53 29.35 7.32
C SER A 302 -13.59 30.84 7.64
N VAL A 303 -12.63 31.32 8.42
CA VAL A 303 -12.41 32.74 8.63
C VAL A 303 -11.91 33.35 7.33
N GLY A 304 -12.69 34.27 6.77
CA GLY A 304 -12.38 34.94 5.53
C GLY A 304 -11.24 35.95 5.68
N ALA A 305 -10.42 36.01 4.64
CA ALA A 305 -9.55 37.17 4.39
C ALA A 305 -10.00 37.79 3.06
N ASP A 306 -10.76 38.86 3.18
CA ASP A 306 -11.00 39.81 2.09
C ASP A 306 -9.71 40.55 1.75
N ALA A 307 -9.24 40.44 0.51
CA ALA A 307 -8.34 41.42 -0.05
C ALA A 307 -8.79 41.80 -1.46
N ARG A 308 -9.12 43.07 -1.56
CA ARG A 308 -9.68 43.77 -2.74
C ARG A 308 -8.67 43.80 -3.90
N ALA A 309 -9.21 43.62 -5.08
CA ALA A 309 -8.58 43.89 -6.36
C ALA A 309 -8.28 45.41 -6.55
N GLY A 310 -7.10 45.66 -7.09
CA GLY A 310 -6.75 46.97 -7.67
C GLY A 310 -5.97 46.74 -8.95
N ALA A 311 -6.59 47.08 -10.07
CA ALA A 311 -5.98 47.02 -11.39
C ALA A 311 -5.00 48.19 -11.60
N SER A 312 -3.95 47.99 -12.36
CA SER A 312 -3.41 49.00 -13.27
C SER A 312 -2.49 48.38 -14.33
N GLU A 313 -2.74 48.82 -15.54
CA GLU A 313 -2.13 48.47 -16.82
C GLU A 313 -0.68 48.95 -16.96
N GLU A 314 -0.07 48.32 -17.98
CA GLU A 314 0.74 48.92 -19.06
C GLU A 314 2.26 48.78 -19.04
N ALA A 315 2.71 48.15 -20.09
CA ALA A 315 3.68 48.54 -21.10
C ALA A 315 5.07 47.87 -21.15
N ALA A 316 5.25 47.28 -22.34
CA ALA A 316 6.43 47.35 -23.23
C ALA A 316 7.67 46.46 -23.00
N ARG A 317 7.90 45.65 -24.06
CA ARG A 317 9.15 45.00 -24.53
C ARG A 317 10.31 46.01 -24.75
N PRO A 318 11.56 45.58 -25.01
CA PRO A 318 11.95 44.59 -26.02
C PRO A 318 13.16 43.67 -25.75
N GLU A 319 13.24 42.62 -26.57
CA GLU A 319 14.31 41.89 -27.23
C GLU A 319 15.81 42.03 -26.78
N ALA A 320 16.52 40.94 -26.56
CA ALA A 320 17.34 40.18 -27.54
C ALA A 320 18.38 39.27 -26.89
N ALA A 321 18.52 38.10 -27.51
CA ALA A 321 19.72 37.39 -27.91
C ALA A 321 20.39 36.36 -26.96
N ASP A 322 20.35 35.13 -27.50
CA ASP A 322 21.39 34.05 -27.56
C ASP A 322 21.87 33.33 -26.31
N ALA A 323 21.48 32.15 -26.33
CA ALA A 323 21.92 30.80 -25.92
C ALA A 323 23.39 30.63 -25.45
N PRO A 324 23.80 29.47 -24.91
CA PRO A 324 23.09 28.20 -24.74
C PRO A 324 23.25 27.55 -23.37
N THR A 325 22.46 26.53 -23.12
CA THR A 325 22.83 25.30 -22.47
C THR A 325 22.27 24.91 -21.16
N HIS A 326 21.88 23.67 -21.18
CA HIS A 326 21.72 22.73 -20.05
C HIS A 326 21.03 23.27 -18.80
N ALA A 327 19.74 23.45 -18.89
CA ALA A 327 18.88 23.46 -17.74
C ALA A 327 18.19 22.11 -17.63
N HIS A 328 18.70 21.27 -16.76
CA HIS A 328 17.85 20.30 -16.11
C HIS A 328 16.81 21.10 -15.35
N THR A 329 15.61 21.20 -15.88
CA THR A 329 14.49 21.70 -15.13
C THR A 329 14.03 20.57 -14.23
N ASP A 330 14.41 20.68 -12.95
CA ASP A 330 13.76 19.97 -11.85
C ASP A 330 12.28 20.33 -11.89
N ALA A 331 11.48 19.42 -12.39
CA ALA A 331 10.05 19.45 -12.16
C ALA A 331 9.85 18.95 -10.73
N ASP A 332 9.64 19.86 -9.81
CA ASP A 332 9.27 19.54 -8.44
C ASP A 332 8.02 18.65 -8.45
N ALA A 333 8.23 17.37 -8.23
CA ALA A 333 7.18 16.44 -7.89
C ALA A 333 6.90 16.57 -6.40
N ASP A 334 6.30 17.68 -6.00
CA ASP A 334 5.84 17.90 -4.63
C ASP A 334 4.57 17.09 -4.41
N ALA A 335 4.70 15.93 -3.88
CA ALA A 335 3.67 15.27 -3.08
C ALA A 335 3.93 13.78 -2.89
N LEU A 336 4.54 13.40 -1.84
CA LEU A 336 4.47 12.02 -1.37
C LEU A 336 4.93 11.91 0.09
N ALA A 337 4.14 11.73 0.93
CA ALA A 337 3.69 10.82 1.89
C ALA A 337 4.13 10.67 3.30
N GLY A 338 3.45 10.37 4.22
CA GLY A 338 3.29 9.40 5.21
C GLY A 338 3.32 9.65 6.63
N GLY A 339 2.57 9.18 7.40
CA GLY A 339 2.10 9.34 8.69
C GLY A 339 2.67 8.52 9.82
N ALA A 340 2.30 8.74 11.02
CA ALA A 340 2.26 7.79 12.15
C ALA A 340 1.64 8.39 13.40
N PRO A 341 1.56 7.66 14.55
CA PRO A 341 0.28 7.34 15.17
C PRO A 341 -0.05 8.12 16.44
N GLY A 342 -1.28 8.10 16.86
CA GLY A 342 -1.70 8.61 18.18
C GLY A 342 -2.63 7.64 18.92
N THR A 343 -2.45 7.54 20.20
CA THR A 343 -3.11 6.63 21.14
C THR A 343 -4.36 7.24 21.78
N LEU A 344 -5.35 6.40 22.13
CA LEU A 344 -6.15 6.47 23.36
C LEU A 344 -7.26 5.42 23.45
N GLY A 345 -7.53 5.05 24.50
CA GLY A 345 -8.04 4.49 25.66
C GLY A 345 -9.57 4.15 25.74
N PRO A 346 -10.07 3.32 26.72
CA PRO A 346 -10.87 2.15 26.38
C PRO A 346 -12.38 2.27 26.64
N ALA A 347 -13.22 1.44 25.97
CA ALA A 347 -14.50 0.99 26.51
C ALA A 347 -15.13 -0.20 25.76
N GLY A 348 -15.38 -1.25 26.50
CA GLY A 348 -16.59 -2.07 26.56
C GLY A 348 -17.02 -2.92 25.38
N ALA A 349 -16.79 -4.22 25.46
CA ALA A 349 -17.31 -5.27 24.60
C ALA A 349 -18.79 -5.58 24.83
N ARG A 350 -19.54 -5.88 23.73
CA ARG A 350 -20.61 -6.94 23.70
C ARG A 350 -20.83 -7.42 22.26
N SER A 351 -21.07 -8.71 22.16
CA SER A 351 -21.29 -9.50 20.95
C SER A 351 -22.69 -9.35 20.36
N ALA A 352 -22.83 -9.38 19.01
CA ALA A 352 -23.90 -10.11 18.31
C ALA A 352 -23.88 -9.98 16.78
N SER A 353 -23.96 -11.11 16.12
CA SER A 353 -24.70 -11.54 14.92
C SER A 353 -25.05 -10.56 13.78
N GLY A 354 -24.70 -10.98 12.58
CA GLY A 354 -25.29 -10.79 11.24
C GLY A 354 -26.17 -9.56 10.94
N VAL A 355 -25.65 -8.69 10.08
CA VAL A 355 -26.42 -7.61 9.47
C VAL A 355 -26.45 -7.80 7.94
N PRO A 356 -27.64 -7.69 7.26
CA PRO A 356 -27.79 -7.84 5.81
C PRO A 356 -27.05 -6.76 5.02
N ALA A 357 -26.72 -7.07 3.79
CA ALA A 357 -25.95 -6.24 2.86
C ALA A 357 -26.60 -4.88 2.48
N ASP A 358 -27.85 -4.66 2.81
CA ASP A 358 -28.66 -3.53 2.30
C ASP A 358 -28.68 -2.30 3.21
N ALA A 359 -28.03 -2.32 4.39
CA ALA A 359 -28.06 -1.21 5.33
C ALA A 359 -27.21 0.02 4.94
N TYR A 360 -26.50 -0.03 3.80
CA TYR A 360 -25.61 1.05 3.37
C TYR A 360 -26.20 2.02 2.33
N ALA A 361 -27.45 1.82 1.94
CA ALA A 361 -28.05 2.57 0.82
C ALA A 361 -28.76 3.89 1.21
N ASP A 362 -29.19 4.10 2.48
CA ASP A 362 -30.17 5.14 2.81
C ASP A 362 -29.68 6.32 3.69
N ALA A 363 -28.40 6.56 3.86
CA ALA A 363 -27.91 7.70 4.66
C ALA A 363 -27.84 9.04 3.90
N ALA A 364 -28.44 9.17 2.73
CA ALA A 364 -28.36 10.35 1.85
C ALA A 364 -29.73 10.91 1.40
N GLY A 365 -30.65 11.11 2.31
CA GLY A 365 -31.88 11.80 1.93
C GLY A 365 -32.84 12.13 3.07
N GLY A 366 -33.02 13.41 3.38
CA GLY A 366 -34.12 13.90 4.24
C GLY A 366 -33.76 15.14 5.04
N GLY A 367 -34.28 16.29 4.61
CA GLY A 367 -34.16 17.57 5.31
C GLY A 367 -35.17 17.74 6.43
N GLY A 368 -34.77 18.48 7.46
CA GLY A 368 -35.62 18.95 8.56
C GLY A 368 -34.93 18.85 9.91
N GLY A 369 -34.94 19.89 10.71
CA GLY A 369 -34.38 20.17 12.05
C GLY A 369 -33.99 19.06 13.05
N GLY A 370 -33.94 17.79 12.69
CA GLY A 370 -33.42 16.67 13.45
C GLY A 370 -32.12 16.08 12.87
N GLY A 371 -31.66 16.58 11.74
CA GLY A 371 -30.60 15.96 10.94
C GLY A 371 -29.21 15.83 11.59
N GLY A 372 -28.88 16.70 12.53
CA GLY A 372 -27.56 16.66 13.17
C GLY A 372 -27.33 15.43 14.05
N VAL A 373 -28.34 15.03 14.80
CA VAL A 373 -28.24 13.84 15.71
C VAL A 373 -28.28 12.52 14.90
N GLU A 374 -29.08 12.51 13.84
CA GLU A 374 -29.21 11.34 12.96
C GLU A 374 -27.97 11.13 12.11
N ALA A 375 -27.39 12.21 11.55
CA ALA A 375 -26.13 12.20 10.86
C ALA A 375 -24.94 11.78 11.79
N ALA A 376 -24.91 12.27 13.02
CA ALA A 376 -23.90 11.86 14.01
C ALA A 376 -24.03 10.37 14.35
N ARG A 377 -25.25 9.85 14.55
CA ARG A 377 -25.50 8.42 14.80
C ARG A 377 -25.14 7.55 13.59
N ALA A 378 -25.41 8.00 12.38
CA ALA A 378 -25.02 7.30 11.16
C ALA A 378 -23.49 7.24 11.01
N ALA A 379 -22.79 8.34 11.31
CA ALA A 379 -21.33 8.40 11.33
C ALA A 379 -20.71 7.48 12.40
N GLU A 380 -21.25 7.47 13.63
CA GLU A 380 -20.85 6.56 14.71
C GLU A 380 -21.11 5.09 14.33
N GLY A 381 -22.22 4.81 13.67
CA GLY A 381 -22.56 3.49 13.14
C GLY A 381 -21.54 3.03 12.09
N PHE A 382 -21.24 3.87 11.12
CA PHE A 382 -20.24 3.59 10.10
C PHE A 382 -18.85 3.34 10.71
N ASP A 383 -18.41 4.15 11.64
CA ASP A 383 -17.09 3.99 12.30
C ASP A 383 -17.00 2.68 13.10
N ARG A 384 -18.10 2.24 13.70
CA ARG A 384 -18.17 0.95 14.42
C ARG A 384 -18.04 -0.21 13.43
N ASP A 385 -18.84 -0.22 12.37
CA ASP A 385 -18.85 -1.28 11.38
C ASP A 385 -17.51 -1.37 10.63
N ALA A 386 -16.89 -0.21 10.36
CA ALA A 386 -15.55 -0.13 9.77
C ALA A 386 -14.50 -0.77 10.69
N ARG A 387 -14.50 -0.42 11.99
CA ARG A 387 -13.59 -1.03 12.97
C ARG A 387 -13.78 -2.53 13.08
N ASP A 388 -15.02 -3.01 13.15
CA ASP A 388 -15.31 -4.44 13.20
C ASP A 388 -14.87 -5.18 11.93
N LEU A 389 -15.01 -4.56 10.75
CA LEU A 389 -14.53 -5.14 9.50
C LEU A 389 -13.00 -5.17 9.46
N LEU A 390 -12.33 -4.09 9.86
CA LEU A 390 -10.87 -4.01 9.91
C LEU A 390 -10.28 -5.00 10.93
N ARG A 391 -10.86 -5.10 12.14
CA ARG A 391 -10.46 -6.09 13.14
C ARG A 391 -10.56 -7.52 12.60
N ARG A 392 -11.65 -7.85 11.91
CA ARG A 392 -11.79 -9.17 11.25
C ARG A 392 -10.81 -9.36 10.11
N ALA A 393 -10.46 -8.29 9.36
CA ALA A 393 -9.47 -8.35 8.29
C ALA A 393 -8.09 -8.74 8.84
N VAL A 394 -7.69 -8.18 9.98
CA VAL A 394 -6.44 -8.53 10.65
C VAL A 394 -6.42 -10.01 11.05
N ALA A 395 -7.46 -10.51 11.71
CA ALA A 395 -7.53 -11.92 12.10
C ALA A 395 -7.55 -12.87 10.89
N ALA A 396 -8.32 -12.51 9.83
CA ALA A 396 -8.45 -13.30 8.62
C ALA A 396 -7.20 -13.31 7.74
N SER A 397 -6.35 -12.26 7.80
CA SER A 397 -5.08 -12.17 7.07
C SER A 397 -3.89 -12.68 7.86
N ALA A 398 -3.99 -12.80 9.20
CA ALA A 398 -2.92 -13.33 10.04
C ALA A 398 -2.55 -14.75 9.64
N VAL A 399 -1.25 -15.01 9.40
CA VAL A 399 -0.76 -16.31 8.97
C VAL A 399 -0.06 -17.01 10.11
N LEU A 400 -0.61 -18.11 10.59
CA LEU A 400 0.04 -18.99 11.55
C LEU A 400 1.06 -19.87 10.81
N LEU A 401 2.32 -19.49 10.91
CA LEU A 401 3.43 -20.17 10.22
C LEU A 401 3.83 -21.49 10.90
N HIS A 402 3.76 -21.50 12.24
CA HIS A 402 4.17 -22.61 13.07
C HIS A 402 3.42 -22.59 14.39
N ASN A 403 3.02 -23.77 14.93
CA ASN A 403 2.37 -23.90 16.22
C ASN A 403 2.63 -25.28 16.85
N ARG A 404 3.28 -25.29 17.98
CA ARG A 404 3.49 -26.48 18.81
C ARG A 404 2.42 -26.59 19.91
N TYR A 405 1.16 -26.37 19.53
CA TYR A 405 0.03 -26.40 20.43
C TYR A 405 0.08 -25.33 21.54
N VAL A 406 0.77 -24.20 21.30
CA VAL A 406 0.78 -23.05 22.21
C VAL A 406 -0.42 -22.16 21.95
N LEU A 407 -0.78 -21.95 20.67
CA LEU A 407 -1.95 -21.18 20.28
C LEU A 407 -3.16 -22.09 20.00
N PRO A 408 -4.38 -21.62 20.32
CA PRO A 408 -4.69 -20.39 21.01
C PRO A 408 -4.39 -20.48 22.51
N LEU A 409 -4.00 -19.34 23.09
CA LEU A 409 -3.80 -19.19 24.53
C LEU A 409 -5.17 -19.20 25.24
N ASP A 410 -5.26 -19.89 26.37
CA ASP A 410 -6.48 -19.92 27.20
C ASP A 410 -6.39 -18.81 28.28
N PRO A 411 -7.15 -17.69 28.16
CA PRO A 411 -7.10 -16.61 29.15
C PRO A 411 -7.36 -17.05 30.57
N ALA A 412 -8.19 -18.08 30.77
CA ALA A 412 -8.53 -18.59 32.13
C ALA A 412 -7.33 -19.24 32.85
N ARG A 413 -6.28 -19.60 32.10
CA ARG A 413 -5.06 -20.22 32.63
C ARG A 413 -3.90 -19.25 32.79
N LEU A 414 -4.06 -18.00 32.36
CA LEU A 414 -3.01 -16.99 32.36
C LEU A 414 -3.14 -16.07 33.59
N ARG A 415 -2.16 -16.07 34.45
CA ARG A 415 -2.02 -15.11 35.56
C ARG A 415 -1.06 -13.99 35.22
N THR A 416 -0.03 -14.31 34.47
CA THR A 416 0.96 -13.33 34.03
C THR A 416 1.34 -13.59 32.58
N VAL A 417 1.27 -12.54 31.75
CA VAL A 417 1.71 -12.55 30.35
C VAL A 417 2.81 -11.50 30.17
N ALA A 418 3.94 -11.90 29.60
CA ALA A 418 5.00 -10.99 29.20
C ALA A 418 4.81 -10.61 27.73
N VAL A 419 4.62 -9.32 27.46
CA VAL A 419 4.58 -8.75 26.10
C VAL A 419 5.89 -8.04 25.87
N ILE A 420 6.67 -8.49 24.90
CA ILE A 420 8.09 -8.15 24.74
C ILE A 420 8.36 -7.64 23.34
N GLY A 421 9.16 -6.58 23.22
CA GLY A 421 9.59 -6.02 21.96
C GLY A 421 9.04 -4.62 21.69
N ALA A 422 9.79 -3.81 20.96
CA ALA A 422 9.44 -2.43 20.63
C ALA A 422 8.15 -2.34 19.79
N HIS A 423 7.93 -3.29 18.90
CA HIS A 423 6.73 -3.37 18.05
C HIS A 423 5.44 -3.69 18.84
N ALA A 424 5.55 -4.07 20.11
CA ALA A 424 4.36 -4.24 20.96
C ALA A 424 3.64 -2.90 21.23
N VAL A 425 4.38 -1.80 21.24
CA VAL A 425 3.87 -0.43 21.51
C VAL A 425 3.95 0.46 20.27
N LEU A 426 4.96 0.26 19.44
CA LEU A 426 5.18 1.00 18.22
C LEU A 426 5.15 0.04 17.01
N PRO A 427 3.98 -0.57 16.70
CA PRO A 427 3.88 -1.46 15.56
C PRO A 427 3.97 -0.69 14.25
N ARG A 428 4.52 -1.30 13.20
CA ARG A 428 4.31 -0.80 11.85
C ARG A 428 2.91 -1.19 11.39
N THR A 429 2.06 -0.20 11.22
CA THR A 429 0.68 -0.40 10.77
C THR A 429 0.55 -0.36 9.25
N GLN A 430 1.52 0.25 8.58
CA GLN A 430 1.59 0.44 7.13
C GLN A 430 3.06 0.54 6.68
N GLY A 431 3.30 0.45 5.37
CA GLY A 431 4.62 0.69 4.78
C GLY A 431 4.98 2.18 4.71
N GLY A 432 6.24 2.46 4.40
CA GLY A 432 6.71 3.83 4.13
C GLY A 432 6.46 4.23 2.69
N GLY A 433 6.44 5.54 2.42
CA GLY A 433 6.26 6.08 1.08
C GLY A 433 4.89 6.72 0.83
N SER A 434 4.56 6.96 -0.45
CA SER A 434 3.36 7.68 -0.92
C SER A 434 2.04 7.03 -0.50
N ALA A 435 2.05 5.72 -0.30
CA ALA A 435 0.87 4.95 0.11
C ALA A 435 0.42 5.20 1.55
N GLY A 436 1.22 5.88 2.37
CA GLY A 436 0.93 6.09 3.79
C GLY A 436 -0.18 7.12 4.07
N VAL A 437 -0.84 7.00 5.21
CA VAL A 437 -1.85 7.93 5.71
C VAL A 437 -1.70 8.14 7.22
N PHE A 438 -2.27 9.22 7.74
CA PHE A 438 -2.46 9.39 9.18
C PHE A 438 -3.70 8.60 9.61
N PRO A 439 -3.57 7.53 10.43
CA PRO A 439 -4.73 6.78 10.89
C PRO A 439 -5.53 7.58 11.93
N ARG A 440 -6.84 7.33 12.00
CA ARG A 440 -7.72 7.94 13.03
C ARG A 440 -7.33 7.52 14.44
N HIS A 441 -6.84 6.29 14.60
CA HIS A 441 -6.29 5.70 15.83
C HIS A 441 -5.48 4.46 15.46
N VAL A 442 -4.68 4.00 16.39
CA VAL A 442 -3.96 2.72 16.28
C VAL A 442 -4.22 1.92 17.56
N VAL A 443 -4.71 0.71 17.43
CA VAL A 443 -4.73 -0.26 18.53
C VAL A 443 -3.43 -1.05 18.48
N THR A 444 -2.54 -0.80 19.44
CA THR A 444 -1.26 -1.51 19.51
C THR A 444 -1.43 -2.97 19.93
N PRO A 445 -0.48 -3.88 19.61
CA PRO A 445 -0.46 -5.24 20.14
C PRO A 445 -0.63 -5.29 21.67
N LEU A 446 0.05 -4.41 22.41
CA LEU A 446 -0.04 -4.35 23.85
C LEU A 446 -1.45 -3.95 24.34
N ASP A 447 -2.06 -2.96 23.70
CA ASP A 447 -3.42 -2.51 24.05
C ASP A 447 -4.46 -3.58 23.77
N GLY A 448 -4.38 -4.22 22.59
CA GLY A 448 -5.28 -5.32 22.24
C GLY A 448 -5.18 -6.50 23.21
N ILE A 449 -3.94 -6.90 23.57
CA ILE A 449 -3.70 -7.97 24.53
C ILE A 449 -4.24 -7.60 25.92
N ARG A 450 -3.99 -6.38 26.41
CA ARG A 450 -4.53 -5.91 27.69
C ARG A 450 -6.04 -5.90 27.71
N ALA A 451 -6.65 -5.37 26.65
CA ALA A 451 -8.10 -5.31 26.53
C ALA A 451 -8.76 -6.70 26.52
N ALA A 452 -8.13 -7.68 25.89
CA ALA A 452 -8.65 -9.05 25.82
C ALA A 452 -8.49 -9.84 27.13
N LEU A 453 -7.42 -9.58 27.90
CA LEU A 453 -7.15 -10.27 29.14
C LEU A 453 -7.85 -9.62 30.37
N GLY A 454 -8.16 -8.32 30.26
CA GLY A 454 -8.76 -7.56 31.37
C GLY A 454 -7.90 -7.52 32.63
N ASP A 455 -8.51 -7.15 33.75
CA ASP A 455 -7.81 -6.97 35.06
C ASP A 455 -7.42 -8.27 35.74
N GLY A 456 -7.92 -9.42 35.26
CA GLY A 456 -7.66 -10.74 35.88
C GLY A 456 -6.24 -11.28 35.61
N THR A 457 -5.55 -10.76 34.60
CA THR A 457 -4.22 -11.21 34.19
C THR A 457 -3.22 -10.05 34.21
N ARG A 458 -2.09 -10.27 34.89
CA ARG A 458 -1.01 -9.28 34.92
C ARG A 458 -0.27 -9.27 33.57
N VAL A 459 -0.33 -8.17 32.83
CA VAL A 459 0.43 -7.96 31.61
C VAL A 459 1.68 -7.12 31.91
N VAL A 460 2.86 -7.72 31.70
CA VAL A 460 4.16 -7.08 31.90
C VAL A 460 4.75 -6.75 30.51
N HIS A 461 5.03 -5.48 30.27
CA HIS A 461 5.68 -5.06 29.02
C HIS A 461 7.18 -4.80 29.24
N VAL A 462 8.00 -5.29 28.29
CA VAL A 462 9.45 -5.04 28.21
C VAL A 462 9.80 -4.65 26.76
N PRO A 463 10.37 -3.46 26.53
CA PRO A 463 10.67 -2.98 25.15
C PRO A 463 11.70 -3.83 24.39
N GLY A 464 12.62 -4.50 25.11
CA GLY A 464 13.72 -5.24 24.50
C GLY A 464 14.86 -4.33 24.01
N PRO A 465 15.82 -4.88 23.21
CA PRO A 465 16.93 -4.14 22.65
C PRO A 465 16.49 -3.14 21.58
N SER A 466 17.42 -2.28 21.16
CA SER A 466 17.17 -1.32 20.09
C SER A 466 16.92 -2.02 18.74
N THR A 467 16.02 -1.43 17.97
CA THR A 467 15.84 -1.70 16.54
C THR A 467 16.70 -0.71 15.74
N ASP A 468 16.80 -0.93 14.43
CA ASP A 468 17.45 0.00 13.49
C ASP A 468 16.54 1.18 13.09
N ALA A 469 15.33 1.25 13.66
CA ALA A 469 14.40 2.36 13.39
C ALA A 469 14.98 3.71 13.86
N PRO A 470 14.81 4.78 13.08
CA PRO A 470 15.11 6.13 13.53
C PRO A 470 14.24 6.52 14.74
N PRO A 471 14.65 7.51 15.53
CA PRO A 471 13.80 8.04 16.59
C PRO A 471 12.45 8.51 16.02
N PRO A 472 11.33 8.29 16.74
CA PRO A 472 10.02 8.72 16.26
C PRO A 472 9.95 10.26 16.17
N PRO A 473 9.10 10.79 15.27
CA PRO A 473 8.79 12.22 15.24
C PRO A 473 8.21 12.69 16.60
N LEU A 474 8.43 13.95 16.92
CA LEU A 474 7.77 14.59 18.07
C LEU A 474 6.25 14.41 17.94
N ALA A 475 5.61 14.06 19.04
CA ALA A 475 4.17 13.74 19.11
C ALA A 475 3.52 14.36 20.36
N PRO A 476 2.20 14.51 20.38
CA PRO A 476 1.46 15.22 21.44
C PRO A 476 1.63 14.66 22.86
N ASP A 477 1.95 13.37 22.98
CA ASP A 477 2.22 12.71 24.26
C ASP A 477 3.61 13.04 24.84
N LEU A 478 4.50 13.59 24.01
CA LEU A 478 5.88 13.88 24.38
C LEU A 478 6.16 15.37 24.54
N CYS A 479 5.41 16.23 23.84
CA CYS A 479 5.70 17.66 23.78
C CYS A 479 4.46 18.54 23.62
N SER A 480 4.61 19.83 23.89
CA SER A 480 3.62 20.87 23.67
C SER A 480 4.15 21.99 22.78
N ASP A 481 3.24 22.69 22.12
CA ASP A 481 3.49 23.90 21.35
C ASP A 481 3.98 25.03 22.28
N PRO A 482 5.15 25.63 22.01
CA PRO A 482 5.75 26.62 22.88
C PRO A 482 4.98 27.93 23.02
N THR A 483 3.93 28.15 22.19
CA THR A 483 3.12 29.39 22.20
C THR A 483 1.78 29.20 22.90
N THR A 484 1.15 28.05 22.70
CA THR A 484 -0.22 27.78 23.19
C THR A 484 -0.27 26.76 24.33
N ASP A 485 0.85 26.10 24.61
CA ASP A 485 0.96 24.97 25.56
C ASP A 485 0.01 23.77 25.23
N THR A 486 -0.56 23.76 24.04
CA THR A 486 -1.34 22.63 23.54
C THR A 486 -0.44 21.49 23.12
N PRO A 487 -0.83 20.21 23.33
CA PRO A 487 -0.03 19.04 22.89
C PRO A 487 0.29 19.10 21.39
N GLY A 488 1.58 18.98 21.02
CA GLY A 488 2.05 19.04 19.64
C GLY A 488 3.25 19.99 19.45
N VAL A 489 3.37 20.56 18.25
CA VAL A 489 4.50 21.40 17.83
C VAL A 489 4.01 22.70 17.17
N ARG A 490 4.87 23.71 17.11
CA ARG A 490 4.69 24.94 16.34
C ARG A 490 5.47 24.87 15.05
N LEU A 491 4.79 24.98 13.92
CA LEU A 491 5.37 25.19 12.60
C LEU A 491 5.43 26.69 12.30
N ARG A 492 6.57 27.19 11.80
CA ARG A 492 6.73 28.54 11.28
C ARG A 492 7.45 28.51 9.94
N LEU A 493 7.04 29.40 9.03
CA LEU A 493 7.78 29.71 7.82
C LEU A 493 8.37 31.09 7.97
N LEU A 494 9.68 31.23 7.73
CA LEU A 494 10.42 32.47 7.89
C LEU A 494 10.98 32.92 6.52
N ASP A 495 11.08 34.24 6.31
CA ASP A 495 11.78 34.78 5.16
C ASP A 495 13.33 34.72 5.37
N ALA A 496 14.08 35.15 4.36
CA ALA A 496 15.55 35.18 4.41
C ALA A 496 16.13 36.11 5.51
N SER A 497 15.33 37.04 6.03
CA SER A 497 15.68 37.93 7.12
C SER A 497 15.26 37.38 8.50
N GLY A 498 14.62 36.25 8.54
CA GLY A 498 14.12 35.61 9.76
C GLY A 498 12.73 36.10 10.22
N ASN A 499 12.02 36.92 9.42
CA ASN A 499 10.69 37.38 9.78
C ASN A 499 9.67 36.26 9.52
N GLU A 500 8.68 36.17 10.39
CA GLU A 500 7.61 35.20 10.28
C GLU A 500 6.64 35.56 9.13
N LEU A 501 6.48 34.64 8.18
CA LEU A 501 5.53 34.73 7.09
C LEU A 501 4.25 33.92 7.41
N TYR A 502 4.40 32.84 8.17
CA TYR A 502 3.32 31.93 8.51
C TYR A 502 3.61 31.21 9.83
N THR A 503 2.55 30.90 10.56
CA THR A 503 2.64 30.09 11.78
C THR A 503 1.38 29.29 11.98
N GLU A 504 1.53 28.03 12.43
CA GLU A 504 0.39 27.18 12.81
C GLU A 504 0.78 26.15 13.87
N HIS A 505 -0.23 25.66 14.59
CA HIS A 505 -0.12 24.51 15.48
C HIS A 505 -0.27 23.23 14.68
N ARG A 506 0.61 22.22 14.94
CA ARG A 506 0.61 20.91 14.32
C ARG A 506 0.71 19.82 15.40
N LEU A 507 0.19 18.62 15.11
CA LEU A 507 0.20 17.51 16.05
C LEU A 507 1.50 16.67 16.00
N SER A 508 2.29 16.81 14.94
CA SER A 508 3.48 16.00 14.72
C SER A 508 4.68 16.83 14.31
N GLY A 509 5.88 16.44 14.74
CA GLY A 509 7.15 16.96 14.22
C GLY A 509 7.47 16.54 12.79
N ARG A 510 6.64 15.72 12.16
CA ARG A 510 6.79 15.30 10.75
C ARG A 510 5.95 16.20 9.86
N GLN A 511 6.60 17.15 9.19
CA GLN A 511 5.97 18.09 8.28
C GLN A 511 6.50 17.84 6.87
N LEU A 512 5.64 17.25 6.02
CA LEU A 512 6.02 16.82 4.68
C LEU A 512 5.69 17.88 3.62
N GLU A 513 4.57 18.56 3.77
CA GLU A 513 4.07 19.59 2.87
C GLU A 513 3.77 20.90 3.65
N PRO A 514 4.78 21.61 4.15
CA PRO A 514 4.51 22.92 4.71
C PRO A 514 3.92 23.85 3.63
N PRO A 515 3.06 24.81 3.99
CA PRO A 515 2.46 25.74 3.03
C PRO A 515 3.48 26.37 2.10
N GLU A 516 3.16 26.50 0.83
CA GLU A 516 4.01 27.15 -0.15
C GLU A 516 3.71 28.65 -0.17
N LEU A 517 4.66 29.44 0.30
CA LEU A 517 4.53 30.89 0.39
C LEU A 517 5.66 31.59 -0.34
N PRO A 518 5.35 32.59 -1.16
CA PRO A 518 6.38 33.43 -1.80
C PRO A 518 7.30 34.06 -0.74
N GLY A 519 8.60 33.89 -0.92
CA GLY A 519 9.60 34.43 0.00
C GLY A 519 9.91 33.57 1.22
N ALA A 520 9.24 32.41 1.40
CA ALA A 520 9.60 31.46 2.43
C ALA A 520 11.02 30.90 2.18
N HIS A 521 11.88 31.04 3.19
CA HIS A 521 13.27 30.61 3.12
C HIS A 521 13.60 29.53 4.13
N THR A 522 12.95 29.54 5.30
CA THR A 522 13.26 28.61 6.39
C THR A 522 11.97 27.99 6.96
N VAL A 523 11.94 26.68 7.11
CA VAL A 523 10.98 25.95 7.96
C VAL A 523 11.58 25.88 9.37
N GLU A 524 10.83 26.34 10.35
CA GLU A 524 11.13 26.17 11.77
C GLU A 524 10.04 25.32 12.43
N ILE A 525 10.45 24.24 13.12
CA ILE A 525 9.56 23.43 13.96
C ILE A 525 10.07 23.51 15.39
N SER A 526 9.22 23.96 16.32
CA SER A 526 9.58 24.10 17.72
C SER A 526 8.57 23.43 18.65
N ALA A 527 9.07 22.89 19.77
CA ALA A 527 8.27 22.24 20.79
C ALA A 527 8.89 22.41 22.17
N VAL A 528 8.06 22.33 23.22
CA VAL A 528 8.50 22.15 24.61
C VAL A 528 8.43 20.64 24.90
N LEU A 529 9.58 20.01 25.00
CA LEU A 529 9.73 18.60 25.33
C LEU A 529 9.79 18.44 26.86
N LEU A 530 8.97 17.54 27.40
CA LEU A 530 8.99 17.16 28.81
C LEU A 530 9.60 15.76 28.99
N PRO A 531 10.91 15.65 29.29
CA PRO A 531 11.56 14.36 29.46
C PRO A 531 10.98 13.55 30.62
N GLY A 532 10.50 12.34 30.37
CA GLY A 532 10.04 11.40 31.39
C GLY A 532 11.18 10.68 32.13
N THR A 533 12.39 10.69 31.55
CA THR A 533 13.58 10.01 32.11
C THR A 533 14.83 10.89 31.99
N THR A 534 15.73 10.76 32.99
CA THR A 534 17.03 11.44 32.96
C THR A 534 18.05 10.62 32.17
N GLY A 535 18.83 11.27 31.29
CA GLY A 535 19.91 10.64 30.54
C GLY A 535 20.14 11.23 29.15
N PRO A 536 20.94 10.58 28.30
CA PRO A 536 21.23 11.04 26.94
C PRO A 536 20.07 10.74 26.00
N TRP A 537 19.19 11.71 25.79
CA TRP A 537 18.13 11.64 24.80
C TRP A 537 18.70 11.76 23.40
N THR A 538 18.12 11.05 22.45
CA THR A 538 18.44 11.19 21.03
C THR A 538 17.47 12.19 20.42
N ILE A 539 17.98 13.33 19.91
CA ILE A 539 17.20 14.38 19.25
C ILE A 539 17.71 14.51 17.82
N GLY A 540 16.84 14.70 16.85
CA GLY A 540 17.24 14.75 15.46
C GLY A 540 16.36 15.64 14.58
N VAL A 541 16.88 15.92 13.39
CA VAL A 541 16.18 16.59 12.30
C VAL A 541 16.40 15.81 11.01
N GLY A 542 15.32 15.57 10.26
CA GLY A 542 15.31 14.95 8.94
C GLY A 542 15.01 15.96 7.84
N GLY A 543 15.68 15.80 6.71
CA GLY A 543 15.59 16.69 5.55
C GLY A 543 16.90 16.75 4.78
N PHE A 544 16.95 17.60 3.76
CA PHE A 544 18.15 17.92 3.00
C PHE A 544 18.42 19.43 3.05
N GLY A 545 19.67 19.82 2.76
CA GLY A 545 20.13 21.19 2.81
C GLY A 545 20.68 21.60 4.17
N ARG A 546 20.74 22.90 4.46
CA ARG A 546 21.22 23.38 5.73
C ARG A 546 20.21 23.22 6.82
N MET A 547 20.60 22.51 7.89
CA MET A 547 19.73 22.21 9.03
C MET A 547 20.44 22.48 10.34
N SER A 548 19.67 22.88 11.37
CA SER A 548 20.14 22.98 12.72
C SER A 548 19.10 22.57 13.75
N VAL A 549 19.56 22.11 14.90
CA VAL A 549 18.72 21.83 16.08
C VAL A 549 19.29 22.55 17.28
N THR A 550 18.43 23.26 18.01
CA THR A 550 18.77 23.90 19.29
C THR A 550 17.94 23.26 20.42
N VAL A 551 18.59 23.17 21.61
CA VAL A 551 17.92 22.77 22.85
C VAL A 551 18.20 23.86 23.88
N ASP A 552 17.16 24.52 24.40
CA ASP A 552 17.28 25.70 25.27
C ASP A 552 18.28 26.73 24.72
N GLU A 553 18.14 27.11 23.44
CA GLU A 553 18.98 28.07 22.71
C GLU A 553 20.41 27.61 22.38
N HIS A 554 20.84 26.45 22.85
CA HIS A 554 22.16 25.90 22.54
C HIS A 554 22.08 25.06 21.27
N VAL A 555 22.89 25.37 20.26
CA VAL A 555 23.00 24.57 19.06
C VAL A 555 23.61 23.23 19.42
N VAL A 556 22.84 22.14 19.19
CA VAL A 556 23.27 20.77 19.47
C VAL A 556 23.59 19.99 18.18
N LEU A 557 23.02 20.40 17.04
CA LEU A 557 23.33 19.89 15.73
C LEU A 557 23.25 21.03 14.71
N GLU A 558 24.21 21.11 13.80
CA GLU A 558 24.20 22.03 12.66
C GLU A 558 25.02 21.39 11.53
N GLY A 559 24.56 21.51 10.30
CA GLY A 559 25.28 21.01 9.13
C GLY A 559 24.59 21.29 7.81
N GLU A 560 25.33 21.06 6.74
CA GLU A 560 24.82 20.97 5.37
C GLU A 560 24.70 19.50 4.99
N PHE A 561 23.51 19.05 4.68
CA PHE A 561 23.19 17.65 4.41
C PHE A 561 22.79 17.51 2.94
N ALA A 562 23.73 17.06 2.14
CA ALA A 562 23.55 16.97 0.70
C ALA A 562 22.50 15.93 0.31
N ARG A 563 21.79 16.19 -0.77
CA ARG A 563 20.89 15.23 -1.38
C ARG A 563 21.71 14.18 -2.15
N GLU A 564 21.51 12.92 -1.81
CA GLU A 564 22.22 11.76 -2.40
C GLU A 564 21.37 11.01 -3.44
N THR A 565 20.08 11.33 -3.56
CA THR A 565 19.14 10.66 -4.47
C THR A 565 18.14 11.64 -5.05
N ASP A 566 17.69 11.36 -6.28
CA ASP A 566 16.60 12.08 -6.94
C ASP A 566 15.23 11.40 -6.75
N ASP A 567 15.15 10.28 -6.02
CA ASP A 567 13.88 9.61 -5.79
C ASP A 567 12.94 10.47 -4.93
N PRO A 568 11.74 10.84 -5.45
CA PRO A 568 10.81 11.70 -4.74
C PRO A 568 10.35 11.14 -3.39
N ALA A 569 10.24 9.82 -3.26
CA ALA A 569 9.83 9.20 -2.00
C ALA A 569 10.85 9.43 -0.89
N VAL A 570 12.15 9.43 -1.22
CA VAL A 570 13.21 9.75 -0.25
C VAL A 570 13.27 11.24 0.00
N VAL A 571 13.19 12.06 -1.06
CA VAL A 571 13.38 13.52 -0.95
C VAL A 571 12.23 14.21 -0.22
N HIS A 572 10.98 13.78 -0.51
CA HIS A 572 9.79 14.49 -0.01
C HIS A 572 9.08 13.78 1.13
N VAL A 573 9.43 12.50 1.40
CA VAL A 573 8.64 11.64 2.28
C VAL A 573 9.43 11.09 3.44
N ASN A 574 10.51 10.40 3.14
CA ASN A 574 11.34 9.69 4.10
C ASN A 574 12.78 10.20 4.04
N PRO A 575 13.00 11.51 4.26
CA PRO A 575 14.35 12.04 4.24
C PRO A 575 15.16 11.43 5.40
N PRO A 576 16.47 11.26 5.23
CA PRO A 576 17.34 10.78 6.29
C PRO A 576 17.29 11.70 7.50
N VAL A 577 17.30 11.10 8.71
CA VAL A 577 17.27 11.79 9.99
C VAL A 577 18.67 11.82 10.60
N HIS A 578 19.14 13.00 10.89
CA HIS A 578 20.45 13.24 11.53
C HIS A 578 20.25 13.49 13.02
N CYS A 579 20.91 12.71 13.88
CA CYS A 579 20.65 12.68 15.30
C CYS A 579 21.88 13.02 16.14
N VAL A 580 21.63 13.59 17.33
CA VAL A 580 22.63 13.87 18.35
C VAL A 580 22.12 13.41 19.73
N ARG A 581 23.03 13.05 20.63
CA ARG A 581 22.69 12.71 22.02
C ARG A 581 22.83 13.93 22.91
N VAL A 582 21.72 14.29 23.60
CA VAL A 582 21.64 15.46 24.47
C VAL A 582 21.26 15.00 25.89
N PRO A 583 22.05 15.33 26.93
CA PRO A 583 21.71 15.00 28.31
C PRO A 583 20.51 15.84 28.78
N LEU A 584 19.38 15.17 29.07
CA LEU A 584 18.18 15.80 29.59
C LEU A 584 17.85 15.26 30.98
N THR A 585 17.14 16.08 31.80
CA THR A 585 16.72 15.71 33.14
C THR A 585 15.22 15.49 33.20
N SER A 586 14.79 14.39 33.79
CA SER A 586 13.37 14.06 33.99
C SER A 586 12.61 15.20 34.69
N GLY A 587 11.44 15.55 34.17
CA GLY A 587 10.58 16.60 34.71
C GLY A 587 11.04 18.03 34.43
N ARG A 588 12.19 18.24 33.81
CA ARG A 588 12.63 19.56 33.34
C ARG A 588 12.26 19.79 31.88
N ALA A 589 11.28 20.64 31.64
CA ALA A 589 10.90 21.02 30.29
C ALA A 589 12.06 21.71 29.56
N VAL A 590 12.29 21.38 28.31
CA VAL A 590 13.29 22.00 27.43
C VAL A 590 12.65 22.38 26.10
N ARG A 591 13.07 23.52 25.54
CA ARG A 591 12.61 23.92 24.21
C ARG A 591 13.51 23.28 23.15
N VAL A 592 12.93 22.50 22.24
CA VAL A 592 13.58 21.98 21.06
C VAL A 592 13.14 22.81 19.86
N THR A 593 14.08 23.32 19.08
CA THR A 593 13.79 24.05 17.83
C THR A 593 14.67 23.52 16.73
N ALA A 594 14.07 23.03 15.67
CA ALA A 594 14.75 22.62 14.44
C ALA A 594 14.47 23.63 13.32
N ARG A 595 15.49 23.98 12.55
CA ARG A 595 15.41 24.85 11.38
C ARG A 595 15.98 24.15 10.18
N ARG A 596 15.33 24.33 9.04
CA ARG A 596 15.81 23.87 7.74
C ARG A 596 15.62 24.95 6.68
N GLU A 597 16.67 25.22 5.91
CA GLU A 597 16.60 26.13 4.77
C GLU A 597 15.90 25.44 3.58
N LEU A 598 14.97 26.16 2.94
CA LEU A 598 14.23 25.72 1.77
C LEU A 598 15.01 26.09 0.50
N ALA A 599 16.11 25.37 0.23
CA ALA A 599 16.87 25.56 -0.99
C ALA A 599 16.24 24.76 -2.16
N PRO A 600 16.36 25.26 -3.41
CA PRO A 600 15.93 24.51 -4.58
C PRO A 600 16.53 23.10 -4.62
N GLY A 601 15.68 22.09 -4.92
CA GLY A 601 16.11 20.69 -5.03
C GLY A 601 16.26 19.94 -3.69
N THR A 602 16.08 20.57 -2.52
CA THR A 602 16.23 19.91 -1.20
C THR A 602 14.94 19.27 -0.68
N GLY A 603 13.85 19.31 -1.45
CA GLY A 603 12.53 18.89 -1.02
C GLY A 603 11.93 19.82 0.05
N ARG A 604 10.73 19.49 0.54
CA ARG A 604 10.02 20.30 1.54
C ARG A 604 9.87 19.60 2.89
N ALA A 605 10.00 18.27 2.93
CA ALA A 605 9.85 17.48 4.14
C ALA A 605 10.85 17.88 5.23
N THR A 606 10.35 18.12 6.43
CA THR A 606 11.13 18.40 7.64
C THR A 606 10.60 17.54 8.77
N VAL A 607 11.46 16.72 9.38
CA VAL A 607 11.08 15.79 10.45
C VAL A 607 11.90 16.11 11.69
N VAL A 608 11.25 16.38 12.81
CA VAL A 608 11.92 16.61 14.11
C VAL A 608 11.58 15.44 15.03
N THR A 609 12.62 14.80 15.56
CA THR A 609 12.51 13.56 16.30
C THR A 609 13.07 13.70 17.72
N ALA A 610 12.51 12.90 18.65
CA ALA A 610 13.10 12.71 19.97
C ALA A 610 12.82 11.31 20.51
N ALA A 611 13.82 10.71 21.18
CA ALA A 611 13.68 9.43 21.86
C ALA A 611 14.40 9.44 23.21
N PRO A 612 13.82 8.80 24.24
CA PRO A 612 14.44 8.69 25.55
C PRO A 612 15.69 7.81 25.53
N PRO A 613 16.57 7.91 26.52
CA PRO A 613 17.68 6.99 26.70
C PRO A 613 17.17 5.57 26.89
N ARG A 614 17.84 4.60 26.26
CA ARG A 614 17.52 3.19 26.37
C ARG A 614 18.62 2.46 27.15
N PRO A 615 18.31 1.35 27.87
CA PRO A 615 19.31 0.46 28.42
C PRO A 615 20.21 -0.08 27.29
N ASP A 616 21.43 -0.48 27.64
CA ASP A 616 22.26 -1.21 26.67
C ASP A 616 21.56 -2.52 26.26
N ASP A 617 21.83 -3.00 25.04
CA ASP A 617 21.15 -4.17 24.48
C ASP A 617 21.33 -5.44 25.31
N ARG A 618 22.45 -5.60 26.00
CA ARG A 618 22.70 -6.78 26.86
C ARG A 618 21.79 -6.76 28.09
N ALA A 619 21.63 -5.59 28.71
CA ALA A 619 20.73 -5.41 29.86
C ALA A 619 19.27 -5.61 29.42
N ALA A 620 18.87 -5.04 28.26
CA ALA A 620 17.54 -5.20 27.70
C ALA A 620 17.19 -6.67 27.36
N LEU A 621 18.12 -7.42 26.77
CA LEU A 621 17.96 -8.86 26.52
C LEU A 621 17.82 -9.66 27.85
N ALA A 622 18.61 -9.32 28.85
CA ALA A 622 18.53 -9.97 30.15
C ALA A 622 17.20 -9.71 30.86
N GLU A 623 16.71 -8.47 30.81
CA GLU A 623 15.41 -8.07 31.37
C GLU A 623 14.26 -8.84 30.67
N ALA A 624 14.28 -8.88 29.32
CA ALA A 624 13.31 -9.63 28.53
C ALA A 624 13.27 -11.12 28.91
N ALA A 625 14.43 -11.76 29.07
CA ALA A 625 14.53 -13.16 29.47
C ALA A 625 14.02 -13.38 30.90
N VAL A 626 14.23 -12.43 31.82
CA VAL A 626 13.69 -12.50 33.20
C VAL A 626 12.17 -12.36 33.18
N ALA A 627 11.62 -11.41 32.42
CA ALA A 627 10.17 -11.22 32.30
C ALA A 627 9.51 -12.48 31.71
N ALA A 628 10.06 -13.03 30.63
CA ALA A 628 9.58 -14.26 30.01
C ALA A 628 9.56 -15.45 30.99
N ARG A 629 10.62 -15.65 31.75
CA ARG A 629 10.75 -16.77 32.70
C ARG A 629 9.71 -16.72 33.82
N ARG A 630 9.24 -15.52 34.18
CA ARG A 630 8.26 -15.28 35.25
C ARG A 630 6.81 -15.30 34.77
N ALA A 631 6.60 -15.37 33.46
CA ALA A 631 5.28 -15.36 32.85
C ALA A 631 4.78 -16.77 32.49
N ASP A 632 3.45 -16.97 32.54
CA ASP A 632 2.81 -18.20 32.08
C ASP A 632 2.95 -18.36 30.56
N ALA A 633 2.94 -17.22 29.82
CA ALA A 633 3.22 -17.13 28.40
C ALA A 633 3.99 -15.86 28.06
N ALA A 634 4.84 -15.92 27.04
CA ALA A 634 5.54 -14.77 26.49
C ALA A 634 5.08 -14.51 25.05
N ILE A 635 4.74 -13.25 24.75
CA ILE A 635 4.39 -12.79 23.40
C ILE A 635 5.47 -11.81 22.97
N VAL A 636 6.30 -12.21 22.01
CA VAL A 636 7.37 -11.37 21.46
C VAL A 636 6.91 -10.76 20.16
N VAL A 637 6.89 -9.44 20.07
CA VAL A 637 6.49 -8.71 18.86
C VAL A 637 7.74 -8.12 18.22
N VAL A 638 8.09 -8.65 17.06
CA VAL A 638 9.24 -8.22 16.24
C VAL A 638 8.74 -7.82 14.85
N GLY A 639 9.55 -7.04 14.14
CA GLY A 639 9.14 -6.61 12.79
C GLY A 639 10.21 -5.83 12.05
N THR A 640 9.90 -5.53 10.81
CA THR A 640 10.69 -4.65 9.97
C THR A 640 10.50 -3.19 10.37
N THR A 641 11.45 -2.35 10.00
CA THR A 641 11.41 -0.91 10.21
C THR A 641 11.28 -0.18 8.87
N GLU A 642 11.10 1.13 8.90
CA GLU A 642 11.06 1.94 7.68
C GLU A 642 12.37 1.85 6.89
N HIS A 643 13.48 1.53 7.56
CA HIS A 643 14.77 1.26 6.94
C HIS A 643 14.79 -0.06 6.17
N GLY A 644 14.00 -1.05 6.59
CA GLY A 644 13.92 -2.37 5.95
C GLY A 644 12.90 -2.45 4.81
N GLU A 645 11.81 -1.69 4.87
CA GLU A 645 10.73 -1.74 3.86
C GLU A 645 10.14 -0.36 3.64
N SER A 646 10.34 0.22 2.47
CA SER A 646 9.80 1.52 2.08
C SER A 646 9.78 1.68 0.56
N GLU A 647 9.02 2.64 0.08
CA GLU A 647 9.16 3.17 -1.26
C GLU A 647 10.49 3.92 -1.43
N GLY A 648 11.07 3.84 -2.63
CA GLY A 648 12.28 4.54 -3.05
C GLY A 648 13.58 3.72 -2.97
N TYR A 649 13.55 2.53 -2.38
CA TYR A 649 14.71 1.62 -2.36
C TYR A 649 14.28 0.17 -2.14
N ASP A 650 15.06 -0.76 -2.70
CA ASP A 650 14.93 -2.19 -2.43
C ASP A 650 15.75 -2.59 -1.21
N ARG A 651 15.36 -3.70 -0.60
CA ARG A 651 16.06 -4.29 0.55
C ARG A 651 17.40 -4.89 0.12
N THR A 652 18.38 -4.81 1.01
CA THR A 652 19.70 -5.45 0.82
C THR A 652 19.78 -6.83 1.49
N ASP A 653 18.91 -7.09 2.47
CA ASP A 653 18.81 -8.34 3.21
C ASP A 653 17.37 -8.62 3.67
N LEU A 654 17.15 -9.78 4.28
CA LEU A 654 15.85 -10.18 4.84
C LEU A 654 15.85 -10.20 6.38
N GLY A 655 16.78 -9.54 7.03
CA GLY A 655 16.87 -9.46 8.48
C GLY A 655 15.76 -8.60 9.10
N LEU A 656 15.50 -8.83 10.39
CA LEU A 656 14.56 -8.01 11.16
C LEU A 656 15.17 -6.66 11.60
N GLY A 657 16.43 -6.46 11.39
CA GLY A 657 17.18 -5.27 11.84
C GLY A 657 17.48 -5.26 13.35
N GLY A 658 18.54 -4.57 13.74
CA GLY A 658 18.98 -4.46 15.14
C GLY A 658 19.28 -5.82 15.80
N ARG A 659 18.87 -5.98 17.08
CA ARG A 659 19.09 -7.20 17.87
C ARG A 659 17.80 -8.01 18.09
N GLN A 660 16.81 -7.92 17.20
CA GLN A 660 15.52 -8.58 17.36
C GLN A 660 15.63 -10.13 17.34
N ASP A 661 16.50 -10.70 16.53
CA ASP A 661 16.75 -12.14 16.52
C ASP A 661 17.33 -12.66 17.85
N ASP A 662 18.21 -11.87 18.46
CA ASP A 662 18.77 -12.21 19.78
C ASP A 662 17.69 -12.11 20.87
N LEU A 663 16.77 -11.15 20.75
CA LEU A 663 15.62 -11.04 21.64
C LEU A 663 14.77 -12.31 21.58
N VAL A 664 14.40 -12.75 20.38
CA VAL A 664 13.59 -13.96 20.22
C VAL A 664 14.32 -15.18 20.79
N ARG A 665 15.62 -15.34 20.51
CA ARG A 665 16.41 -16.45 21.06
C ARG A 665 16.46 -16.42 22.60
N ALA A 666 16.68 -15.25 23.18
CA ALA A 666 16.71 -15.09 24.65
C ALA A 666 15.38 -15.42 25.31
N VAL A 667 14.28 -14.99 24.72
CA VAL A 667 12.93 -15.20 25.26
C VAL A 667 12.49 -16.64 25.07
N THR A 668 12.69 -17.27 23.90
CA THR A 668 12.32 -18.65 23.63
C THR A 668 13.13 -19.64 24.49
N ALA A 669 14.39 -19.33 24.77
CA ALA A 669 15.21 -20.11 25.72
C ALA A 669 14.71 -19.97 27.18
N ALA A 670 14.08 -18.85 27.54
CA ALA A 670 13.59 -18.60 28.89
C ALA A 670 12.17 -19.13 29.14
N ASN A 671 11.31 -19.20 28.09
CA ASN A 671 9.93 -19.66 28.21
C ASN A 671 9.51 -20.46 26.97
N PRO A 672 9.20 -21.78 27.11
CA PRO A 672 8.76 -22.61 25.99
C PRO A 672 7.36 -22.23 25.44
N HIS A 673 6.52 -21.51 26.22
CA HIS A 673 5.24 -21.00 25.80
C HIS A 673 5.40 -19.60 25.17
N THR A 674 6.38 -19.47 24.29
CA THR A 674 6.63 -18.21 23.57
C THR A 674 5.91 -18.21 22.24
N VAL A 675 5.08 -17.19 22.03
CA VAL A 675 4.50 -16.82 20.75
C VAL A 675 5.30 -15.68 20.16
N VAL A 676 5.83 -15.85 18.96
CA VAL A 676 6.49 -14.78 18.22
C VAL A 676 5.53 -14.20 17.19
N VAL A 677 5.23 -12.92 17.30
CA VAL A 677 4.43 -12.14 16.36
C VAL A 677 5.37 -11.39 15.45
N VAL A 678 5.27 -11.62 14.15
CA VAL A 678 6.08 -10.98 13.11
C VAL A 678 5.25 -9.90 12.42
N ASN A 679 5.72 -8.66 12.51
CA ASN A 679 5.11 -7.48 11.90
C ASN A 679 5.99 -7.03 10.73
N SER A 680 5.72 -7.52 9.51
CA SER A 680 6.48 -7.19 8.29
C SER A 680 5.57 -7.11 7.08
N GLY A 681 5.92 -6.29 6.10
CA GLY A 681 5.17 -6.15 4.84
C GLY A 681 5.50 -7.23 3.81
N GLY A 682 6.67 -7.85 3.91
CA GLY A 682 7.19 -8.89 3.03
C GLY A 682 7.97 -9.97 3.77
N PRO A 683 8.61 -10.90 3.04
CA PRO A 683 9.39 -11.98 3.63
C PRO A 683 10.55 -11.48 4.50
N VAL A 684 10.78 -12.15 5.63
CA VAL A 684 11.94 -11.97 6.51
C VAL A 684 12.54 -13.30 6.91
N GLU A 685 13.83 -13.33 7.22
CA GLU A 685 14.48 -14.51 7.77
C GLU A 685 14.02 -14.75 9.21
N LEU A 686 13.73 -16.01 9.52
CA LEU A 686 13.27 -16.44 10.85
C LEU A 686 14.18 -17.58 11.37
N PRO A 687 15.44 -17.27 11.68
CA PRO A 687 16.44 -18.31 12.01
C PRO A 687 16.09 -19.07 13.29
N TRP A 688 15.26 -18.52 14.13
CA TRP A 688 14.78 -19.06 15.40
C TRP A 688 13.40 -19.76 15.31
N ARG A 689 12.78 -19.85 14.11
CA ARG A 689 11.42 -20.38 13.93
C ARG A 689 11.19 -21.75 14.54
N ALA A 690 12.21 -22.61 14.51
CA ALA A 690 12.14 -23.94 15.12
C ALA A 690 12.21 -23.94 16.66
N GLN A 691 12.57 -22.84 17.28
CA GLN A 691 12.69 -22.68 18.73
C GLN A 691 11.41 -22.11 19.36
N ALA A 692 10.65 -21.33 18.61
CA ALA A 692 9.42 -20.72 19.05
C ALA A 692 8.31 -21.75 19.29
N GLY A 693 7.47 -21.52 20.28
CA GLY A 693 6.26 -22.31 20.53
C GLY A 693 5.22 -22.11 19.45
N ALA A 694 5.05 -20.86 18.99
CA ALA A 694 4.25 -20.49 17.82
C ALA A 694 4.86 -19.26 17.11
N VAL A 695 4.65 -19.17 15.80
CA VAL A 695 5.05 -18.01 14.97
C VAL A 695 3.82 -17.54 14.19
N LEU A 696 3.42 -16.29 14.41
CA LEU A 696 2.27 -15.66 13.81
C LEU A 696 2.71 -14.41 13.05
N LEU A 697 2.46 -14.36 11.74
CA LEU A 697 2.70 -13.21 10.88
C LEU A 697 1.44 -12.36 10.82
N THR A 698 1.55 -11.07 11.12
CA THR A 698 0.43 -10.12 11.12
C THR A 698 0.50 -9.09 10.01
N TRP A 699 1.52 -9.15 9.17
CA TRP A 699 1.80 -8.17 8.13
C TRP A 699 1.92 -6.74 8.70
N PHE A 700 1.59 -5.71 7.91
CA PHE A 700 1.25 -4.38 8.42
C PHE A 700 -0.28 -4.34 8.57
N PRO A 701 -0.80 -4.39 9.81
CA PRO A 701 -2.17 -4.80 10.05
C PRO A 701 -3.19 -3.65 10.00
N GLY A 702 -2.77 -2.42 9.67
CA GLY A 702 -3.66 -1.27 9.74
C GLY A 702 -3.97 -0.84 11.18
N GLN A 703 -5.01 0.00 11.32
CA GLN A 703 -5.34 0.64 12.60
C GLN A 703 -5.87 -0.30 13.69
N GLU A 704 -6.50 -1.43 13.32
CA GLU A 704 -7.08 -2.40 14.26
C GLU A 704 -6.15 -3.58 14.57
N GLY A 705 -4.85 -3.41 14.32
CA GLY A 705 -3.84 -4.46 14.44
C GLY A 705 -3.85 -5.20 15.76
N GLY A 706 -3.88 -4.49 16.87
CA GLY A 706 -3.87 -5.08 18.21
C GLY A 706 -5.16 -5.83 18.54
N SER A 707 -6.32 -5.29 18.11
CA SER A 707 -7.62 -5.92 18.35
C SER A 707 -7.74 -7.26 17.63
N GLY A 708 -7.41 -7.29 16.32
CA GLY A 708 -7.46 -8.52 15.53
C GLY A 708 -6.40 -9.54 15.94
N LEU A 709 -5.19 -9.08 16.31
CA LEU A 709 -4.14 -9.94 16.89
C LEU A 709 -4.63 -10.63 18.17
N ALA A 710 -5.23 -9.89 19.07
CA ALA A 710 -5.75 -10.46 20.32
C ALA A 710 -6.84 -11.52 20.08
N ASP A 711 -7.71 -11.30 19.10
CA ASP A 711 -8.71 -12.31 18.72
C ASP A 711 -8.07 -13.63 18.30
N VAL A 712 -6.99 -13.56 17.52
CA VAL A 712 -6.24 -14.75 17.11
C VAL A 712 -5.51 -15.35 18.30
N LEU A 713 -4.76 -14.58 19.08
CA LEU A 713 -3.97 -15.11 20.20
C LEU A 713 -4.83 -15.88 21.21
N PHE A 714 -6.05 -15.41 21.51
CA PHE A 714 -6.93 -16.01 22.50
C PHE A 714 -8.05 -16.89 21.91
N GLY A 715 -8.02 -17.14 20.60
CA GLY A 715 -8.93 -18.08 19.95
C GLY A 715 -10.37 -17.60 19.78
N HIS A 716 -10.61 -16.27 19.85
CA HIS A 716 -11.88 -15.65 19.46
C HIS A 716 -12.07 -15.68 17.94
N ALA A 717 -10.98 -15.67 17.19
CA ALA A 717 -10.93 -15.91 15.76
C ALA A 717 -9.83 -16.91 15.43
N GLU A 718 -10.03 -17.68 14.34
CA GLU A 718 -8.98 -18.51 13.77
C GLU A 718 -8.06 -17.68 12.87
N PRO A 719 -6.71 -17.93 12.86
CA PRO A 719 -5.82 -17.33 11.88
C PRO A 719 -6.20 -17.83 10.48
N GLY A 720 -6.78 -16.94 9.67
CA GLY A 720 -7.36 -17.31 8.38
C GLY A 720 -6.40 -17.23 7.21
N GLY A 721 -5.26 -16.57 7.39
CA GLY A 721 -4.35 -16.17 6.33
C GLY A 721 -3.55 -17.34 5.72
N ARG A 722 -3.21 -17.16 4.44
CA ARG A 722 -2.27 -18.02 3.71
C ARG A 722 -1.23 -17.14 3.03
N LEU A 723 0.03 -17.58 3.05
CA LEU A 723 1.12 -16.79 2.47
C LEU A 723 0.87 -16.48 0.98
N PRO A 724 0.83 -15.21 0.58
CA PRO A 724 0.73 -14.82 -0.81
C PRO A 724 2.11 -14.81 -1.51
N THR A 725 3.16 -15.13 -0.78
CA THR A 725 4.54 -15.15 -1.25
C THR A 725 5.34 -16.25 -0.55
N THR A 726 6.31 -16.82 -1.25
CA THR A 726 7.18 -17.88 -0.72
C THR A 726 8.22 -17.27 0.20
N TRP A 727 8.52 -17.92 1.34
CA TRP A 727 9.48 -17.47 2.33
C TRP A 727 10.74 -18.33 2.31
N ALA A 728 11.88 -17.72 2.02
CA ALA A 728 13.19 -18.35 2.10
C ALA A 728 13.60 -18.62 3.56
N ALA A 729 14.44 -19.59 3.79
CA ALA A 729 15.08 -19.77 5.10
C ALA A 729 16.17 -18.71 5.31
N THR A 730 16.93 -18.43 4.25
CA THR A 730 17.93 -17.34 4.14
C THR A 730 17.83 -16.71 2.75
N LEU A 731 18.29 -15.48 2.60
CA LEU A 731 18.34 -14.80 1.29
C LEU A 731 19.13 -15.62 0.26
N ALA A 732 20.22 -16.26 0.69
CA ALA A 732 21.07 -17.10 -0.17
C ALA A 732 20.34 -18.32 -0.77
N ASP A 733 19.25 -18.76 -0.15
CA ASP A 733 18.43 -19.86 -0.68
C ASP A 733 17.46 -19.37 -1.77
N ALA A 734 17.14 -18.07 -1.81
CA ALA A 734 16.15 -17.53 -2.75
C ALA A 734 16.65 -17.63 -4.20
N PRO A 735 15.84 -18.18 -5.12
CA PRO A 735 16.29 -18.40 -6.49
C PRO A 735 16.32 -17.13 -7.35
N VAL A 736 15.56 -16.09 -6.98
CA VAL A 736 15.48 -14.80 -7.69
C VAL A 736 15.71 -13.69 -6.67
N THR A 737 16.80 -12.93 -6.85
CA THR A 737 17.21 -11.89 -5.87
C THR A 737 17.68 -10.59 -6.53
N ARG A 738 17.76 -10.55 -7.85
CA ARG A 738 18.30 -9.39 -8.57
C ARG A 738 17.31 -8.24 -8.60
N THR A 739 17.69 -7.13 -8.00
CA THR A 739 16.95 -5.84 -8.03
C THR A 739 17.77 -4.73 -8.68
N GLU A 740 19.09 -4.86 -8.69
CA GLU A 740 19.99 -3.82 -9.21
C GLU A 740 20.14 -3.90 -10.73
N PRO A 741 19.90 -2.79 -11.44
CA PRO A 741 20.15 -2.69 -12.88
C PRO A 741 21.65 -2.72 -13.20
N ALA A 742 22.00 -3.30 -14.34
CA ALA A 742 23.33 -3.22 -14.91
C ALA A 742 23.31 -2.29 -16.14
N ALA A 743 24.06 -1.20 -16.12
CA ALA A 743 24.08 -0.20 -17.16
C ALA A 743 22.65 0.32 -17.55
N GLY A 744 21.83 0.59 -16.52
CA GLY A 744 20.46 1.07 -16.69
C GLY A 744 19.44 0.01 -17.14
N ARG A 745 19.82 -1.28 -17.18
CA ARG A 745 18.96 -2.38 -17.61
C ARG A 745 18.79 -3.42 -16.52
N LEU A 746 17.56 -3.88 -16.34
CA LEU A 746 17.23 -4.99 -15.46
C LEU A 746 16.59 -6.12 -16.28
N ASP A 747 17.38 -7.17 -16.52
CA ASP A 747 16.92 -8.34 -17.27
C ASP A 747 16.13 -9.28 -16.31
N TYR A 748 14.91 -9.66 -16.73
CA TYR A 748 14.05 -10.62 -16.04
C TYR A 748 14.37 -12.04 -16.54
N ASP A 749 15.62 -12.48 -16.32
CA ASP A 749 16.18 -13.73 -16.83
C ASP A 749 15.50 -14.98 -16.28
N GLU A 750 14.84 -14.88 -15.13
CA GLU A 750 14.08 -15.97 -14.52
C GLU A 750 12.83 -16.35 -15.34
N GLY A 751 12.39 -15.49 -16.25
CA GLY A 751 11.27 -15.74 -17.15
C GLY A 751 9.96 -15.99 -16.39
N LEU A 752 9.29 -17.10 -16.68
CA LEU A 752 8.03 -17.50 -16.03
C LEU A 752 8.19 -17.93 -14.57
N HIS A 753 9.44 -18.00 -14.07
CA HIS A 753 9.80 -18.65 -12.82
C HIS A 753 10.13 -17.64 -11.72
N ILE A 754 9.12 -16.93 -11.25
CA ILE A 754 9.16 -16.12 -10.03
C ILE A 754 8.50 -16.88 -8.87
N GLY A 755 8.78 -16.49 -7.63
CA GLY A 755 8.17 -17.04 -6.44
C GLY A 755 8.25 -18.58 -6.37
N TYR A 756 7.16 -19.24 -5.94
CA TYR A 756 7.09 -20.71 -5.81
C TYR A 756 7.43 -21.47 -7.10
N ARG A 757 7.22 -20.85 -8.27
CA ARG A 757 7.56 -21.45 -9.56
C ARG A 757 9.06 -21.61 -9.72
N ALA A 758 9.85 -20.63 -9.28
CA ALA A 758 11.31 -20.70 -9.27
C ALA A 758 11.83 -21.74 -8.28
N TRP A 759 11.25 -21.78 -7.07
CA TRP A 759 11.61 -22.77 -6.05
C TRP A 759 11.36 -24.20 -6.55
N ALA A 760 10.21 -24.43 -7.20
CA ALA A 760 9.92 -25.73 -7.81
C ALA A 760 10.92 -26.10 -8.91
N ARG A 761 11.20 -25.16 -9.87
CA ARG A 761 12.18 -25.39 -10.96
C ARG A 761 13.57 -25.78 -10.45
N HIS A 762 14.01 -25.14 -9.38
CA HIS A 762 15.32 -25.41 -8.79
C HIS A 762 15.34 -26.60 -7.81
N HIS A 763 14.19 -27.28 -7.63
CA HIS A 763 14.02 -28.38 -6.67
C HIS A 763 14.49 -28.01 -5.25
N ARG A 764 14.29 -26.72 -4.85
CA ARG A 764 14.63 -26.21 -3.52
C ARG A 764 13.39 -26.18 -2.63
N THR A 765 13.58 -26.38 -1.35
CA THR A 765 12.50 -26.29 -0.36
C THR A 765 12.65 -24.99 0.42
N PRO A 766 11.68 -24.05 0.35
CA PRO A 766 11.70 -22.82 1.14
C PRO A 766 11.38 -23.10 2.61
N ALA A 767 11.56 -22.10 3.47
CA ALA A 767 11.09 -22.16 4.86
C ALA A 767 9.57 -22.37 4.91
N TYR A 768 8.83 -21.62 4.06
CA TYR A 768 7.39 -21.78 3.90
C TYR A 768 7.00 -21.53 2.43
N TRP A 769 6.21 -22.44 1.91
CA TRP A 769 5.71 -22.36 0.55
C TRP A 769 4.59 -21.31 0.40
N PHE A 770 4.46 -20.73 -0.77
CA PHE A 770 3.27 -20.01 -1.22
C PHE A 770 1.98 -20.79 -0.87
N GLY A 771 1.01 -20.09 -0.33
CA GLY A 771 -0.25 -20.69 0.13
C GLY A 771 -0.18 -21.32 1.53
N HIS A 772 1.00 -21.39 2.19
CA HIS A 772 1.12 -21.96 3.53
C HIS A 772 0.41 -21.09 4.58
N GLY A 773 -0.23 -21.76 5.53
CA GLY A 773 -0.83 -21.19 6.72
C GLY A 773 -1.58 -22.29 7.49
N LEU A 774 -1.47 -22.24 8.81
CA LEU A 774 -2.16 -23.16 9.71
C LEU A 774 -3.42 -22.51 10.28
N GLY A 775 -4.42 -23.32 10.60
CA GLY A 775 -5.55 -22.94 11.44
C GLY A 775 -5.44 -23.58 12.81
N TYR A 776 -6.51 -23.45 13.62
CA TYR A 776 -6.63 -24.12 14.90
C TYR A 776 -7.28 -25.49 14.82
N THR A 777 -7.54 -25.97 13.60
CA THR A 777 -8.04 -27.29 13.30
C THR A 777 -7.19 -27.98 12.23
N THR A 778 -7.43 -29.25 11.98
CA THR A 778 -6.74 -30.06 10.99
C THR A 778 -7.71 -30.57 9.94
N TRP A 779 -7.21 -30.82 8.73
CA TRP A 779 -8.01 -31.21 7.58
C TRP A 779 -7.47 -32.44 6.87
N ALA A 780 -8.35 -33.34 6.47
CA ALA A 780 -8.08 -34.41 5.53
C ALA A 780 -8.64 -34.04 4.15
N TYR A 781 -7.82 -34.19 3.12
CA TYR A 781 -8.20 -34.09 1.72
C TYR A 781 -8.53 -35.51 1.24
N GLU A 782 -9.80 -35.80 0.99
CA GLU A 782 -10.32 -37.18 0.81
C GLU A 782 -10.57 -37.55 -0.65
N ALA A 783 -10.95 -36.60 -1.50
CA ALA A 783 -11.31 -36.86 -2.90
C ALA A 783 -10.99 -35.65 -3.80
N LEU A 784 -10.68 -35.94 -5.06
CA LEU A 784 -10.52 -34.97 -6.13
C LEU A 784 -11.27 -35.48 -7.35
N ASP A 785 -12.28 -34.75 -7.78
CA ASP A 785 -13.10 -35.03 -8.93
C ASP A 785 -12.88 -33.94 -9.99
N VAL A 786 -12.49 -34.35 -11.19
CA VAL A 786 -12.21 -33.51 -12.35
C VAL A 786 -12.83 -34.16 -13.59
N PRO A 787 -13.25 -33.38 -14.60
CA PRO A 787 -13.66 -33.96 -15.89
C PRO A 787 -12.56 -34.79 -16.55
N ASP A 788 -12.88 -35.95 -17.12
CA ASP A 788 -11.90 -36.79 -17.82
C ASP A 788 -11.33 -36.08 -19.05
N ASP A 789 -12.19 -35.36 -19.78
CA ASP A 789 -11.88 -34.65 -21.02
C ASP A 789 -12.34 -33.19 -20.98
N LEU A 790 -11.58 -32.32 -21.61
CA LEU A 790 -11.85 -30.89 -21.78
C LEU A 790 -11.57 -30.47 -23.21
N VAL A 791 -12.32 -29.50 -23.72
CA VAL A 791 -11.98 -28.81 -24.97
C VAL A 791 -11.12 -27.59 -24.62
N ALA A 792 -10.07 -27.35 -25.41
CA ALA A 792 -9.20 -26.19 -25.25
C ALA A 792 -10.00 -24.88 -25.24
N GLY A 793 -9.77 -24.03 -24.23
CA GLY A 793 -10.47 -22.76 -24.03
C GLY A 793 -11.71 -22.83 -23.13
N GLU A 794 -12.24 -24.02 -22.85
CA GLU A 794 -13.39 -24.17 -21.95
C GLU A 794 -13.00 -24.07 -20.47
N SER A 795 -13.86 -23.41 -19.69
CA SER A 795 -13.77 -23.43 -18.22
C SER A 795 -14.32 -24.75 -17.68
N PHE A 796 -13.74 -25.26 -16.62
CA PHE A 796 -14.18 -26.48 -15.96
C PHE A 796 -14.24 -26.33 -14.45
N THR A 797 -14.88 -27.28 -13.80
CA THR A 797 -15.06 -27.29 -12.35
C THR A 797 -14.30 -28.45 -11.73
N VAL A 798 -13.58 -28.18 -10.69
CA VAL A 798 -12.88 -29.16 -9.84
C VAL A 798 -13.61 -29.24 -8.51
N ARG A 799 -13.95 -30.45 -8.06
CA ARG A 799 -14.58 -30.70 -6.76
C ARG A 799 -13.60 -31.43 -5.86
N ILE A 800 -13.39 -30.91 -4.66
CA ILE A 800 -12.46 -31.47 -3.67
C ILE A 800 -13.24 -31.82 -2.41
N GLY A 801 -13.24 -33.09 -2.02
CA GLY A 801 -13.82 -33.55 -0.77
C GLY A 801 -12.85 -33.38 0.38
N LEU A 802 -13.32 -32.74 1.46
CA LEU A 802 -12.52 -32.49 2.66
C LEU A 802 -13.27 -32.90 3.92
N ARG A 803 -12.53 -33.17 4.98
CA ARG A 803 -13.08 -33.37 6.31
C ARG A 803 -12.27 -32.59 7.34
N ASN A 804 -12.95 -31.88 8.23
CA ASN A 804 -12.34 -31.33 9.42
C ASN A 804 -12.03 -32.47 10.39
N THR A 805 -10.76 -32.75 10.64
CA THR A 805 -10.30 -33.84 11.50
C THR A 805 -9.90 -33.38 12.90
N GLY A 806 -9.92 -32.06 13.15
CA GLY A 806 -9.59 -31.48 14.44
C GLY A 806 -10.81 -31.30 15.35
N GLY A 807 -10.56 -30.71 16.52
CA GLY A 807 -11.56 -30.55 17.57
C GLY A 807 -12.27 -29.18 17.57
N ARG A 808 -12.03 -28.32 16.55
CA ARG A 808 -12.65 -26.98 16.46
C ARG A 808 -13.28 -26.77 15.08
N PRO A 809 -14.34 -25.95 14.97
CA PRO A 809 -14.73 -25.41 13.67
C PRO A 809 -13.59 -24.65 13.04
N GLY A 810 -13.45 -24.71 11.72
CA GLY A 810 -12.37 -24.02 11.06
C GLY A 810 -12.62 -23.72 9.59
N ARG A 811 -11.73 -22.90 9.05
CA ARG A 811 -11.67 -22.49 7.65
C ARG A 811 -10.45 -23.12 6.96
N GLU A 812 -10.65 -23.68 5.77
CA GLU A 812 -9.56 -24.14 4.91
C GLU A 812 -9.60 -23.43 3.56
N VAL A 813 -8.44 -22.98 3.09
CA VAL A 813 -8.26 -22.46 1.74
C VAL A 813 -7.76 -23.57 0.85
N VAL A 814 -8.63 -24.05 -0.01
CA VAL A 814 -8.34 -25.15 -0.94
C VAL A 814 -7.79 -24.54 -2.22
N GLN A 815 -6.57 -24.91 -2.58
CA GLN A 815 -5.82 -24.40 -3.72
C GLN A 815 -5.75 -25.47 -4.79
N VAL A 816 -5.97 -25.09 -6.06
CA VAL A 816 -5.89 -25.95 -7.23
C VAL A 816 -4.79 -25.45 -8.14
N TYR A 817 -3.86 -26.33 -8.45
CA TYR A 817 -2.74 -26.07 -9.35
C TYR A 817 -2.86 -26.95 -10.60
N LEU A 818 -2.38 -26.44 -11.72
CA LEU A 818 -2.23 -27.21 -12.94
C LEU A 818 -0.75 -27.48 -13.22
N ALA A 819 -0.49 -28.60 -13.87
CA ALA A 819 0.79 -28.92 -14.49
C ALA A 819 0.53 -29.40 -15.91
N GLY A 820 1.21 -28.81 -16.88
CA GLY A 820 0.97 -29.04 -18.29
C GLY A 820 1.50 -30.40 -18.79
N PRO A 821 1.14 -30.79 -20.00
CA PRO A 821 1.66 -31.99 -20.64
C PRO A 821 3.17 -31.88 -20.86
N PRO A 822 3.93 -33.00 -20.73
CA PRO A 822 5.37 -33.00 -20.98
C PRO A 822 5.70 -32.63 -22.42
N GLY A 823 6.83 -31.95 -22.67
CA GLY A 823 7.30 -31.57 -24.01
C GLY A 823 8.25 -30.39 -23.99
N PRO A 824 8.66 -29.90 -25.19
CA PRO A 824 9.69 -28.88 -25.32
C PRO A 824 9.23 -27.48 -24.87
N LEU A 825 7.93 -27.22 -24.79
CA LEU A 825 7.40 -25.94 -24.34
C LEU A 825 7.74 -25.74 -22.85
N GLU A 826 8.55 -24.75 -22.56
CA GLU A 826 8.88 -24.40 -21.18
C GLU A 826 7.61 -23.92 -20.46
N ARG A 827 7.31 -24.51 -19.31
CA ARG A 827 6.23 -24.08 -18.41
C ARG A 827 6.67 -24.29 -16.96
N PRO A 828 6.09 -23.55 -16.03
CA PRO A 828 6.30 -23.87 -14.62
C PRO A 828 5.88 -25.30 -14.30
N GLU A 829 6.57 -25.96 -13.39
CA GLU A 829 6.23 -27.32 -12.96
C GLU A 829 4.79 -27.44 -12.49
N ARG A 830 4.30 -26.36 -11.90
CA ARG A 830 2.91 -26.13 -11.52
C ARG A 830 2.61 -24.64 -11.42
N TRP A 831 1.34 -24.26 -11.63
CA TRP A 831 0.86 -22.88 -11.45
C TRP A 831 -0.52 -22.88 -10.83
N LEU A 832 -0.81 -21.87 -9.98
CA LEU A 832 -2.14 -21.67 -9.39
C LEU A 832 -3.16 -21.42 -10.50
N ALA A 833 -4.25 -22.17 -10.48
CA ALA A 833 -5.34 -22.06 -11.45
C ALA A 833 -6.67 -21.64 -10.81
N GLY A 834 -6.79 -21.80 -9.49
CA GLY A 834 -7.95 -21.34 -8.76
C GLY A 834 -7.90 -21.77 -7.30
N TYR A 835 -8.78 -21.18 -6.51
CA TYR A 835 -8.91 -21.49 -5.08
C TYR A 835 -10.32 -21.15 -4.57
N THR A 836 -10.64 -21.69 -3.41
CA THR A 836 -11.85 -21.32 -2.65
C THR A 836 -11.65 -21.64 -1.17
N ALA A 837 -12.41 -20.98 -0.31
CA ALA A 837 -12.43 -21.28 1.11
C ALA A 837 -13.68 -22.11 1.47
N VAL A 838 -13.49 -23.06 2.38
CA VAL A 838 -14.57 -23.84 2.97
C VAL A 838 -14.53 -23.75 4.49
N HIS A 839 -15.69 -23.97 5.12
CA HIS A 839 -15.84 -24.04 6.56
C HIS A 839 -16.49 -25.39 6.94
N ALA A 840 -16.07 -25.97 8.05
CA ALA A 840 -16.69 -27.17 8.58
C ALA A 840 -16.56 -27.26 10.12
N ALA A 841 -17.55 -27.84 10.76
CA ALA A 841 -17.52 -28.22 12.17
C ALA A 841 -16.58 -29.41 12.39
N PRO A 842 -16.17 -29.72 13.64
CA PRO A 842 -15.39 -30.90 13.96
C PRO A 842 -16.00 -32.19 13.42
N GLY A 843 -15.23 -32.99 12.70
CA GLY A 843 -15.66 -34.25 12.09
C GLY A 843 -16.50 -34.11 10.79
N GLU A 844 -16.96 -32.90 10.47
CA GLU A 844 -17.81 -32.65 9.30
C GLU A 844 -17.04 -32.83 7.98
N ARG A 845 -17.72 -33.39 6.99
CA ARG A 845 -17.29 -33.44 5.59
C ARG A 845 -17.89 -32.31 4.81
N THR A 846 -17.08 -31.67 4.00
CA THR A 846 -17.47 -30.58 3.09
C THR A 846 -16.85 -30.77 1.72
N ALA A 847 -17.31 -30.01 0.74
CA ALA A 847 -16.72 -30.01 -0.60
C ALA A 847 -16.37 -28.59 -1.04
N ALA A 848 -15.14 -28.43 -1.46
CA ALA A 848 -14.70 -27.23 -2.17
C ALA A 848 -15.03 -27.39 -3.67
N VAL A 849 -15.64 -26.37 -4.25
CA VAL A 849 -15.94 -26.30 -5.69
C VAL A 849 -15.14 -25.13 -6.26
N VAL A 850 -14.17 -25.45 -7.12
CA VAL A 850 -13.28 -24.46 -7.73
C VAL A 850 -13.53 -24.45 -9.24
N ARG A 851 -13.93 -23.31 -9.75
CA ARG A 851 -14.04 -23.08 -11.21
C ARG A 851 -12.67 -22.67 -11.72
N ILE A 852 -12.15 -23.41 -12.68
CA ILE A 852 -10.92 -23.11 -13.40
C ILE A 852 -11.29 -22.45 -14.73
N PRO A 853 -10.88 -21.22 -15.00
CA PRO A 853 -11.14 -20.57 -16.27
C PRO A 853 -10.32 -21.22 -17.39
N GLY A 854 -10.85 -21.28 -18.61
CA GLY A 854 -10.14 -21.85 -19.76
C GLY A 854 -8.79 -21.17 -20.05
N ARG A 855 -8.68 -19.89 -19.72
CA ARG A 855 -7.41 -19.14 -19.82
C ARG A 855 -6.28 -19.75 -18.98
N ALA A 856 -6.55 -20.46 -17.89
CA ALA A 856 -5.52 -21.09 -17.06
C ALA A 856 -4.73 -22.19 -17.78
N LEU A 857 -5.25 -22.73 -18.91
CA LEU A 857 -4.59 -23.74 -19.74
C LEU A 857 -3.73 -23.14 -20.85
N ARG A 858 -3.94 -21.87 -21.19
CA ARG A 858 -3.28 -21.21 -22.33
C ARG A 858 -1.83 -20.81 -22.02
N HIS A 859 -1.07 -20.56 -23.06
CA HIS A 859 0.25 -19.93 -23.06
C HIS A 859 0.32 -18.97 -24.24
N TRP A 860 1.22 -18.01 -24.16
CA TRP A 860 1.47 -17.09 -25.28
C TRP A 860 2.48 -17.73 -26.23
N ASP A 861 2.11 -17.80 -27.50
CA ASP A 861 2.97 -18.23 -28.59
C ASP A 861 3.59 -16.99 -29.24
N GLU A 862 4.92 -16.82 -29.13
CA GLU A 862 5.63 -15.64 -29.63
C GLU A 862 5.78 -15.65 -31.15
N ASP A 863 5.74 -16.82 -31.81
CA ASP A 863 5.84 -16.92 -33.25
C ASP A 863 4.52 -16.54 -33.93
N ASP A 864 3.40 -16.95 -33.36
CA ASP A 864 2.05 -16.65 -33.84
C ASP A 864 1.46 -15.35 -33.26
N HIS A 865 2.12 -14.74 -32.27
CA HIS A 865 1.58 -13.64 -31.46
C HIS A 865 0.14 -13.90 -31.00
N ALA A 866 -0.11 -15.06 -30.41
CA ALA A 866 -1.45 -15.49 -30.04
C ALA A 866 -1.47 -16.40 -28.79
N TRP A 867 -2.60 -16.39 -28.10
CA TRP A 867 -2.87 -17.34 -27.04
C TRP A 867 -3.16 -18.71 -27.60
N ARG A 868 -2.44 -19.73 -27.12
CA ARG A 868 -2.59 -21.13 -27.51
C ARG A 868 -2.85 -22.02 -26.29
N THR A 869 -3.60 -23.09 -26.48
CA THR A 869 -3.73 -24.16 -25.49
C THR A 869 -3.14 -25.43 -26.07
N ARG A 870 -2.11 -25.97 -25.41
CA ARG A 870 -1.49 -27.21 -25.86
C ARG A 870 -2.39 -28.42 -25.53
N PRO A 871 -2.82 -29.23 -26.50
CA PRO A 871 -3.53 -30.47 -26.21
C PRO A 871 -2.65 -31.48 -25.46
N GLY A 872 -3.26 -32.34 -24.65
CA GLY A 872 -2.58 -33.40 -23.93
C GLY A 872 -3.04 -33.56 -22.50
N PRO A 873 -2.40 -34.47 -21.73
CA PRO A 873 -2.78 -34.73 -20.37
C PRO A 873 -2.29 -33.61 -19.41
N TYR A 874 -3.19 -32.95 -18.74
CA TYR A 874 -2.90 -32.03 -17.66
C TYR A 874 -3.10 -32.72 -16.31
N ARG A 875 -2.16 -32.51 -15.38
CA ARG A 875 -2.36 -32.90 -13.99
C ARG A 875 -3.05 -31.76 -13.26
N VAL A 876 -4.09 -32.09 -12.54
CA VAL A 876 -4.78 -31.22 -11.60
C VAL A 876 -4.36 -31.63 -10.20
N LEU A 877 -3.79 -30.69 -9.47
CA LEU A 877 -3.21 -30.91 -8.15
C LEU A 877 -4.00 -30.06 -7.14
N ALA A 878 -4.44 -30.66 -6.04
CA ALA A 878 -5.21 -29.93 -5.02
C ALA A 878 -4.60 -30.11 -3.62
N GLY A 879 -4.55 -29.01 -2.86
CA GLY A 879 -4.00 -29.01 -1.52
C GLY A 879 -4.07 -27.67 -0.83
N ARG A 880 -3.27 -27.51 0.21
CA ARG A 880 -3.27 -26.33 1.08
C ARG A 880 -2.16 -25.32 0.77
N SER A 881 -1.18 -25.68 -0.04
CA SER A 881 -0.05 -24.81 -0.43
C SER A 881 0.65 -25.39 -1.66
N ALA A 882 1.45 -24.61 -2.35
CA ALA A 882 2.26 -25.06 -3.47
C ALA A 882 3.20 -26.24 -3.13
N GLY A 883 3.56 -26.39 -1.84
CA GLY A 883 4.39 -27.50 -1.34
C GLY A 883 3.63 -28.66 -0.72
N SER A 884 2.29 -28.57 -0.60
CA SER A 884 1.47 -29.62 0.03
C SER A 884 0.20 -29.84 -0.80
N LEU A 885 0.31 -30.77 -1.77
CA LEU A 885 -0.69 -31.10 -2.78
C LEU A 885 -1.01 -32.61 -2.71
N PRO A 886 -1.75 -33.07 -1.69
CA PRO A 886 -1.97 -34.49 -1.44
C PRO A 886 -2.84 -35.18 -2.50
N LEU A 887 -3.61 -34.41 -3.28
CA LEU A 887 -4.49 -35.00 -4.29
C LEU A 887 -4.03 -34.63 -5.70
N THR A 888 -4.07 -35.62 -6.60
CA THR A 888 -3.71 -35.47 -8.01
C THR A 888 -4.68 -36.25 -8.88
N ALA A 889 -5.17 -35.62 -9.94
CA ALA A 889 -5.94 -36.22 -11.00
C ALA A 889 -5.39 -35.80 -12.38
N VAL A 890 -5.79 -36.46 -13.43
CA VAL A 890 -5.41 -36.14 -14.81
C VAL A 890 -6.67 -35.86 -15.61
N THR A 891 -6.63 -34.80 -16.41
CA THR A 891 -7.66 -34.47 -17.41
C THR A 891 -7.02 -34.38 -18.79
N LEU A 892 -7.70 -34.84 -19.84
CA LEU A 892 -7.23 -34.77 -21.21
C LEU A 892 -7.77 -33.51 -21.88
N VAL A 893 -6.90 -32.56 -22.23
CA VAL A 893 -7.31 -31.41 -23.03
C VAL A 893 -7.19 -31.74 -24.50
N ARG A 894 -8.30 -31.65 -25.21
CA ARG A 894 -8.40 -31.85 -26.66
C ARG A 894 -8.29 -30.50 -27.37
N ALA A 895 -7.80 -30.53 -28.62
CA ALA A 895 -7.80 -29.34 -29.46
C ALA A 895 -9.24 -28.83 -29.66
N SER A 896 -9.44 -27.51 -29.70
CA SER A 896 -10.66 -26.93 -30.25
C SER A 896 -10.76 -27.33 -31.72
N GLY A 897 -11.84 -27.95 -32.17
CA GLY A 897 -12.08 -28.40 -33.53
C GLY A 897 -12.03 -27.25 -34.54
#